data_31599cd62d3df0c2bd70034e7d362f24
#
_entry.id   31599cd62d3df0c2bd70034e7d362f24
#
_cell.length_a   1.000
_cell.length_b   1.000
_cell.length_c   1.000
_cell.angle_alpha   90.00
_cell.angle_beta   90.00
_cell.angle_gamma   90.00
#
_symmetry.space_group_name_H-M   'P 1'
#
loop_
_entity.id
_entity.type
_entity.pdbx_description
1 polymer ?
#
loop_
_entity_poly.entity_id
_entity_poly.type
_entity_poly.pdbx_seq_one_letter_code
_entity_poly.pdbx_strand_id
1 'polypeptide(L)'
;MTRFNAIIAALLLAGGASLQAHGQAGASRRSASDTVPVGMQLKLGDVVVYGSHRDFGLRSSQMSAVSVTPAMIERTPVFFGEPDVLKSLQRTPGVQPATEGTAGIYVRGGDYDQNYITLDGSPIYNVEHMKGFVSAFNPDMVQGISLYRGGFPARYGSRLSSVVDVGIEPGDFASYHGKLSLGVLSSRLQVAGPIWKSHTSFNLGARVSYFDLIAKPILDKVYDNSDGLKGYENMGYWDVTAKLVHRFNPSHRLSAMVYYGYDRDHDEPSNSDRVTDLRDNPYVHDYEKIRFEDHRAYSTKSSWHNLLASLYWTAWFSPRVRLNTNLSYSAYKYDLKFDYTVASHNEDKEKMLYDYNENVVQQFKTLISEVALTSDVLWSPLSNHMLRAGVSLSRQRLKPEAGVSRVYDKVKLVEVDESGGLRYASDADTLYFHVSEKQYLNTWSAYVEDDFTPFGALRLNAGFRAIVYSVRGHTSFSPEPRLSARLMMGSNLALKASYARMSQGIHRLVSGNLVMASDRWVAMTSDIPMMKSDQCALGLDASLPWHLSLSVEGYYKWLKNLIDYRDGVSYNMTQVDWRDLVAVGKGHSYGLELMLERKAGNLTGWLSYTWSKSLRQFNGHGNVVNGGREFYAPTDHRHNFNITVTQHFSLSHHWNLDLTAAWSYLTGRRGTIANTMVTPPALYEYYAGEADGTTSGQYISFPQWVNRTFFVLHMGDTPEQFYTTHNRNTYVLPAIHHLDLTASFSHSWKYGESALALSIYNVYDRLNVSNVYVGFKDTHAVLKGMCPFPFMPSLSFTHKF
;
A
#
# COMPACT_ATOMS: atom_id res chain seq x y z
N MET A 1 -3.04 -13.68 27.49
CA MET A 1 -3.19 -14.63 26.37
C MET A 1 -4.08 -15.84 26.69
N THR A 2 -4.00 -16.51 27.83
CA THR A 2 -4.80 -17.70 28.17
C THR A 2 -6.30 -17.46 28.39
N ARG A 3 -6.76 -16.24 28.63
CA ARG A 3 -8.20 -15.92 28.83
C ARG A 3 -8.93 -15.48 27.54
N PHE A 4 -8.20 -15.10 26.51
CA PHE A 4 -8.75 -14.74 25.21
C PHE A 4 -9.27 -15.99 24.47
N ASN A 5 -8.55 -17.11 24.59
CA ASN A 5 -8.97 -18.39 24.02
C ASN A 5 -10.25 -18.96 24.63
N ALA A 6 -10.58 -18.61 25.88
CA ALA A 6 -11.79 -19.08 26.56
C ALA A 6 -13.08 -18.37 26.07
N ILE A 7 -13.00 -17.14 25.65
CA ILE A 7 -14.15 -16.38 25.14
C ILE A 7 -14.51 -16.81 23.72
N ILE A 8 -13.51 -17.13 22.91
CA ILE A 8 -13.71 -17.65 21.55
C ILE A 8 -14.30 -19.07 21.57
N ALA A 9 -13.86 -19.91 22.50
CA ALA A 9 -14.44 -21.24 22.70
C ALA A 9 -15.92 -21.20 23.14
N ALA A 10 -16.34 -20.21 23.91
CA ALA A 10 -17.72 -20.03 24.34
C ALA A 10 -18.66 -19.57 23.20
N LEU A 11 -18.16 -18.81 22.24
CA LEU A 11 -18.93 -18.39 21.03
C LEU A 11 -19.10 -19.53 20.02
N LEU A 12 -18.17 -20.49 19.98
CA LEU A 12 -18.24 -21.65 19.09
C LEU A 12 -19.16 -22.77 19.61
N LEU A 13 -19.43 -22.80 20.92
CA LEU A 13 -20.29 -23.83 21.56
C LEU A 13 -21.79 -23.48 21.54
N ALA A 14 -22.15 -22.24 21.23
CA ALA A 14 -23.54 -21.79 21.17
C ALA A 14 -24.26 -22.12 19.84
N GLY A 15 -23.56 -22.61 18.82
CA GLY A 15 -24.08 -22.92 17.48
C GLY A 15 -24.31 -24.43 17.18
N GLY A 16 -24.05 -25.31 18.12
CA GLY A 16 -24.12 -26.75 17.88
C GLY A 16 -25.49 -27.37 18.18
N ALA A 17 -26.43 -27.32 17.26
CA ALA A 17 -27.60 -28.18 17.27
C ALA A 17 -27.52 -29.18 16.09
N SER A 18 -27.54 -30.43 16.49
CA SER A 18 -27.48 -31.68 15.76
C SER A 18 -28.24 -31.76 14.41
N LEU A 19 -27.54 -32.26 13.38
CA LEU A 19 -28.16 -32.89 12.22
C LEU A 19 -27.58 -34.30 12.03
N GLN A 20 -28.42 -35.30 12.25
CA GLN A 20 -28.14 -36.70 11.92
C GLN A 20 -28.27 -36.90 10.40
N ALA A 21 -27.22 -37.46 9.81
CA ALA A 21 -27.21 -37.87 8.42
C ALA A 21 -27.86 -39.22 8.23
N HIS A 22 -28.84 -39.35 7.33
CA HIS A 22 -29.21 -40.61 6.72
C HIS A 22 -28.78 -40.61 5.25
N GLY A 23 -27.87 -41.52 4.93
CA GLY A 23 -27.46 -41.76 3.58
C GLY A 23 -28.36 -42.77 2.86
N GLN A 24 -28.63 -42.51 1.60
CA GLN A 24 -28.93 -43.57 0.62
C GLN A 24 -28.37 -43.20 -0.75
N ALA A 25 -27.67 -44.17 -1.30
CA ALA A 25 -27.01 -44.12 -2.60
C ALA A 25 -28.04 -44.33 -3.74
N GLY A 26 -27.87 -43.61 -4.83
CA GLY A 26 -28.57 -43.86 -6.08
C GLY A 26 -27.75 -43.35 -7.24
N ALA A 27 -27.03 -44.28 -7.89
CA ALA A 27 -26.26 -44.02 -9.11
C ALA A 27 -27.14 -43.84 -10.33
N SER A 28 -26.95 -42.82 -11.11
CA SER A 28 -27.27 -42.81 -12.53
C SER A 28 -26.22 -42.04 -13.35
N ARG A 29 -25.43 -42.81 -14.09
CA ARG A 29 -24.55 -42.33 -15.15
C ARG A 29 -25.38 -41.71 -16.27
N ARG A 30 -25.11 -40.50 -16.67
CA ARG A 30 -25.30 -40.03 -18.04
C ARG A 30 -24.03 -39.34 -18.51
N SER A 31 -23.36 -39.99 -19.41
CA SER A 31 -22.35 -39.46 -20.31
C SER A 31 -22.99 -38.41 -21.22
N ALA A 32 -22.51 -37.23 -21.24
CA ALA A 32 -22.74 -36.25 -22.29
C ALA A 32 -21.36 -35.80 -22.81
N SER A 33 -21.05 -36.29 -24.00
CA SER A 33 -19.95 -35.80 -24.81
C SER A 33 -20.34 -34.46 -25.38
N ASP A 34 -19.81 -33.37 -24.83
CA ASP A 34 -19.92 -32.03 -25.42
C ASP A 34 -18.87 -31.88 -26.51
N THR A 35 -19.22 -32.34 -27.70
CA THR A 35 -18.64 -31.85 -28.94
C THR A 35 -19.29 -30.48 -29.24
N VAL A 36 -18.58 -29.39 -29.05
CA VAL A 36 -18.98 -28.05 -29.51
C VAL A 36 -19.06 -28.08 -31.05
N PRO A 37 -20.22 -27.74 -31.67
CA PRO A 37 -20.32 -27.67 -33.12
C PRO A 37 -19.42 -26.58 -33.66
N VAL A 38 -18.51 -26.93 -34.54
CA VAL A 38 -17.76 -26.00 -35.40
C VAL A 38 -18.76 -25.37 -36.38
N GLY A 39 -19.24 -24.18 -36.05
CA GLY A 39 -20.18 -23.46 -36.92
C GLY A 39 -20.97 -22.34 -36.25
N MET A 40 -20.83 -22.09 -34.99
CA MET A 40 -21.46 -20.96 -34.34
C MET A 40 -20.65 -19.68 -34.66
N GLN A 41 -21.13 -18.88 -35.64
CA GLN A 41 -20.78 -17.47 -35.69
C GLN A 41 -21.26 -16.84 -34.38
N LEU A 42 -20.38 -16.81 -33.41
CA LEU A 42 -20.53 -15.90 -32.27
C LEU A 42 -20.62 -14.49 -32.86
N LYS A 43 -21.84 -13.96 -32.98
CA LYS A 43 -22.03 -12.53 -33.01
C LYS A 43 -21.28 -12.01 -31.79
N LEU A 44 -20.13 -11.41 -32.04
CA LEU A 44 -19.42 -10.59 -31.06
C LEU A 44 -20.24 -9.33 -30.80
N GLY A 45 -21.47 -9.53 -30.31
CA GLY A 45 -22.27 -8.52 -29.68
C GLY A 45 -21.74 -8.41 -28.24
N ASP A 46 -21.12 -7.30 -27.98
CA ASP A 46 -20.98 -6.74 -26.64
C ASP A 46 -19.94 -7.29 -25.66
N VAL A 47 -18.81 -7.80 -26.09
CA VAL A 47 -17.63 -7.79 -25.23
C VAL A 47 -16.99 -6.42 -25.30
N VAL A 48 -17.49 -5.51 -24.49
CA VAL A 48 -16.82 -4.23 -24.27
C VAL A 48 -15.72 -4.44 -23.26
N VAL A 49 -14.53 -4.46 -23.77
CA VAL A 49 -13.30 -4.56 -23.02
C VAL A 49 -12.99 -3.16 -22.47
N TYR A 50 -13.56 -2.78 -21.37
CA TYR A 50 -12.95 -1.82 -20.47
C TYR A 50 -11.86 -2.54 -19.71
N GLY A 51 -10.71 -1.88 -19.49
CA GLY A 51 -9.57 -2.45 -18.83
C GLY A 51 -9.56 -3.97 -19.00
N SER A 52 -9.12 -4.42 -20.12
CA SER A 52 -9.40 -5.75 -20.65
C SER A 52 -9.14 -6.83 -19.64
N HIS A 53 -10.13 -7.58 -19.28
CA HIS A 53 -9.99 -8.96 -18.82
C HIS A 53 -9.32 -9.76 -19.95
N ARG A 54 -8.01 -9.56 -20.14
CA ARG A 54 -7.23 -10.26 -21.16
C ARG A 54 -6.80 -11.56 -20.56
N ASP A 55 -7.14 -12.66 -21.19
CA ASP A 55 -6.45 -13.91 -20.97
C ASP A 55 -4.99 -13.73 -21.43
N PHE A 56 -4.08 -13.58 -20.49
CA PHE A 56 -2.64 -13.50 -20.74
C PHE A 56 -2.01 -14.88 -20.92
N GLY A 57 -2.82 -15.89 -21.18
CA GLY A 57 -2.40 -17.27 -21.35
C GLY A 57 -1.38 -17.48 -22.46
N LEU A 58 -1.19 -18.75 -22.79
CA LEU A 58 -0.18 -19.27 -23.73
C LEU A 58 -0.11 -18.53 -25.07
N ARG A 59 -1.26 -18.04 -25.58
CA ARG A 59 -1.37 -17.41 -26.91
C ARG A 59 -1.15 -15.91 -26.92
N SER A 60 -1.04 -15.25 -25.76
CA SER A 60 -0.79 -13.80 -25.69
C SER A 60 0.67 -13.47 -25.99
N SER A 61 0.91 -12.40 -26.75
CA SER A 61 2.26 -11.82 -26.91
C SER A 61 2.75 -11.15 -25.64
N GLN A 62 1.84 -10.73 -24.77
CA GLN A 62 2.20 -10.07 -23.51
C GLN A 62 2.90 -11.06 -22.57
N MET A 63 4.08 -10.66 -22.14
CA MET A 63 4.87 -11.32 -21.11
C MET A 63 4.73 -10.58 -19.77
N SER A 64 5.03 -11.26 -18.67
CA SER A 64 5.01 -10.65 -17.34
C SER A 64 3.64 -10.09 -16.94
N ALA A 65 2.56 -10.66 -17.45
CA ALA A 65 1.21 -10.19 -17.19
C ALA A 65 0.35 -11.27 -16.53
N VAL A 66 -0.44 -10.87 -15.55
CA VAL A 66 -1.38 -11.73 -14.82
C VAL A 66 -2.76 -11.09 -14.83
N SER A 67 -3.78 -11.90 -15.07
CA SER A 67 -5.18 -11.52 -14.90
C SER A 67 -5.73 -12.15 -13.63
N VAL A 68 -6.23 -11.33 -12.72
CA VAL A 68 -6.91 -11.80 -11.50
C VAL A 68 -8.40 -11.59 -11.67
N THR A 69 -9.13 -12.69 -11.59
CA THR A 69 -10.59 -12.72 -11.75
C THR A 69 -11.30 -12.43 -10.41
N PRO A 70 -12.58 -12.00 -10.40
CA PRO A 70 -13.37 -11.89 -9.19
C PRO A 70 -13.38 -13.20 -8.37
N ALA A 71 -13.44 -14.36 -9.04
CA ALA A 71 -13.39 -15.65 -8.37
C ALA A 71 -12.04 -15.90 -7.66
N MET A 72 -10.91 -15.43 -8.20
CA MET A 72 -9.62 -15.51 -7.52
C MET A 72 -9.58 -14.58 -6.31
N ILE A 73 -10.18 -13.38 -6.41
CA ILE A 73 -10.29 -12.44 -5.29
C ILE A 73 -11.13 -13.06 -4.16
N GLU A 74 -12.30 -13.60 -4.47
CA GLU A 74 -13.21 -14.24 -3.52
C GLU A 74 -12.59 -15.50 -2.85
N ARG A 75 -11.74 -16.25 -3.56
CA ARG A 75 -11.05 -17.44 -3.04
C ARG A 75 -9.75 -17.14 -2.31
N THR A 76 -9.28 -15.90 -2.33
CA THR A 76 -8.10 -15.51 -1.54
C THR A 76 -8.50 -15.42 -0.08
N PRO A 77 -7.90 -16.21 0.84
CA PRO A 77 -8.20 -16.12 2.25
C PRO A 77 -7.92 -14.74 2.80
N VAL A 78 -8.75 -14.34 3.73
CA VAL A 78 -9.01 -12.95 3.96
C VAL A 78 -8.72 -12.57 5.38
N PHE A 79 -8.03 -11.48 5.51
CA PHE A 79 -7.84 -10.76 6.73
C PHE A 79 -9.20 -10.18 7.19
N PHE A 80 -9.65 -10.51 8.40
CA PHE A 80 -10.95 -10.12 8.96
C PHE A 80 -12.19 -10.50 8.12
N GLY A 81 -12.09 -11.50 7.25
CA GLY A 81 -13.25 -11.98 6.48
C GLY A 81 -13.61 -11.09 5.27
N GLU A 82 -12.75 -10.17 4.85
CA GLU A 82 -12.99 -9.30 3.69
C GLU A 82 -12.04 -9.60 2.52
N PRO A 83 -12.56 -10.03 1.33
CA PRO A 83 -11.75 -10.19 0.13
C PRO A 83 -11.05 -8.90 -0.24
N ASP A 84 -9.76 -8.95 -0.55
CA ASP A 84 -8.95 -7.77 -0.87
C ASP A 84 -8.29 -7.90 -2.24
N VAL A 85 -8.50 -6.86 -3.06
CA VAL A 85 -8.08 -6.81 -4.46
C VAL A 85 -6.55 -6.80 -4.58
N LEU A 86 -5.85 -5.98 -3.80
CA LEU A 86 -4.39 -5.88 -3.87
C LEU A 86 -3.69 -7.06 -3.19
N LYS A 87 -4.26 -7.58 -2.10
CA LYS A 87 -3.71 -8.78 -1.44
C LYS A 87 -3.80 -10.01 -2.31
N SER A 88 -4.80 -10.10 -3.20
CA SER A 88 -4.85 -11.17 -4.19
C SER A 88 -3.69 -11.10 -5.18
N LEU A 89 -3.23 -9.90 -5.54
CA LEU A 89 -2.04 -9.70 -6.38
C LEU A 89 -0.74 -10.11 -5.67
N GLN A 90 -0.63 -9.89 -4.36
CA GLN A 90 0.56 -10.27 -3.57
C GLN A 90 0.81 -11.79 -3.55
N ARG A 91 -0.22 -12.59 -3.86
CA ARG A 91 -0.10 -14.04 -4.01
C ARG A 91 0.30 -14.48 -5.43
N THR A 92 0.63 -13.54 -6.32
CA THR A 92 1.16 -13.80 -7.66
C THR A 92 2.68 -13.61 -7.70
N PRO A 93 3.40 -14.27 -8.63
CA PRO A 93 4.85 -14.16 -8.67
C PRO A 93 5.31 -12.73 -8.95
N GLY A 94 6.45 -12.33 -8.40
CA GLY A 94 7.06 -11.02 -8.61
C GLY A 94 6.39 -9.86 -7.88
N VAL A 95 5.35 -10.12 -7.09
CA VAL A 95 4.64 -9.14 -6.26
C VAL A 95 4.87 -9.45 -4.79
N GLN A 96 5.21 -8.46 -4.01
CA GLN A 96 5.53 -8.60 -2.59
C GLN A 96 4.78 -7.55 -1.79
N PRO A 97 4.30 -7.86 -0.56
CA PRO A 97 3.84 -6.84 0.38
C PRO A 97 5.02 -6.06 0.96
N ALA A 98 4.76 -4.88 1.51
CA ALA A 98 5.76 -4.15 2.30
C ALA A 98 6.08 -4.86 3.62
N THR A 99 5.02 -5.30 4.29
CA THR A 99 5.05 -6.07 5.53
C THR A 99 3.77 -6.90 5.62
N GLU A 100 3.72 -7.83 6.57
CA GLU A 100 2.54 -8.68 6.78
C GLU A 100 1.27 -7.84 6.95
N GLY A 101 0.20 -8.28 6.33
CA GLY A 101 -1.14 -7.67 6.45
C GLY A 101 -1.36 -6.40 5.65
N THR A 102 -0.34 -5.77 5.07
CA THR A 102 -0.52 -4.56 4.25
C THR A 102 -0.97 -4.87 2.83
N ALA A 103 -1.80 -3.99 2.24
CA ALA A 103 -2.28 -4.10 0.86
C ALA A 103 -1.28 -3.52 -0.17
N GLY A 104 -0.29 -2.75 0.27
CA GLY A 104 0.73 -2.17 -0.59
C GLY A 104 1.49 -3.21 -1.40
N ILE A 105 1.77 -2.91 -2.67
CA ILE A 105 2.46 -3.82 -3.57
C ILE A 105 3.81 -3.26 -4.00
N TYR A 106 4.80 -4.15 -4.01
CA TYR A 106 6.16 -3.91 -4.49
C TYR A 106 6.47 -4.94 -5.57
N VAL A 107 6.81 -4.48 -6.77
CA VAL A 107 6.93 -5.36 -7.93
C VAL A 107 8.34 -5.34 -8.45
N ARG A 108 9.00 -6.53 -8.49
CA ARG A 108 10.35 -6.71 -9.03
C ARG A 108 11.35 -5.69 -8.50
N GLY A 109 11.37 -5.48 -7.17
CA GLY A 109 12.31 -4.59 -6.48
C GLY A 109 12.06 -3.10 -6.71
N GLY A 110 10.93 -2.72 -7.32
CA GLY A 110 10.50 -1.33 -7.39
C GLY A 110 9.81 -0.88 -6.12
N ASP A 111 9.75 0.43 -5.89
CA ASP A 111 9.07 1.04 -4.77
C ASP A 111 7.55 1.16 -5.02
N TYR A 112 6.81 1.47 -3.97
CA TYR A 112 5.37 1.62 -4.02
C TYR A 112 4.89 2.62 -5.08
N ASP A 113 5.54 3.79 -5.17
CA ASP A 113 5.22 4.86 -6.12
C ASP A 113 5.59 4.52 -7.57
N GLN A 114 6.35 3.43 -7.79
CA GLN A 114 6.76 2.97 -9.12
C GLN A 114 5.70 2.09 -9.79
N ASN A 115 4.56 1.87 -9.15
CA ASN A 115 3.43 1.14 -9.72
C ASN A 115 2.39 2.14 -10.27
N TYR A 116 1.95 1.92 -11.50
CA TYR A 116 0.86 2.69 -12.11
C TYR A 116 -0.46 1.99 -11.85
N ILE A 117 -1.22 2.50 -10.89
CA ILE A 117 -2.49 1.90 -10.49
C ILE A 117 -3.62 2.71 -11.10
N THR A 118 -4.53 2.04 -11.80
CA THR A 118 -5.69 2.66 -12.45
C THR A 118 -6.97 1.98 -12.02
N LEU A 119 -8.02 2.77 -11.94
CA LEU A 119 -9.40 2.32 -11.79
C LEU A 119 -10.16 2.71 -13.06
N ASP A 120 -10.65 1.71 -13.82
CA ASP A 120 -11.23 1.91 -15.15
C ASP A 120 -10.33 2.74 -16.11
N GLY A 121 -9.01 2.47 -16.09
CA GLY A 121 -8.04 3.16 -16.94
C GLY A 121 -7.68 4.60 -16.50
N SER A 122 -8.16 5.05 -15.34
CA SER A 122 -7.88 6.37 -14.79
C SER A 122 -6.94 6.26 -13.59
N PRO A 123 -5.88 7.10 -13.48
CA PRO A 123 -4.90 6.99 -12.39
C PRO A 123 -5.54 7.28 -11.03
N ILE A 124 -5.16 6.49 -10.03
CA ILE A 124 -5.55 6.69 -8.65
C ILE A 124 -4.30 6.68 -7.75
N TYR A 125 -4.25 7.60 -6.80
CA TYR A 125 -3.16 7.73 -5.83
C TYR A 125 -3.60 7.17 -4.49
N ASN A 126 -2.68 6.56 -3.76
CA ASN A 126 -2.94 5.93 -2.47
C ASN A 126 -4.19 5.03 -2.46
N VAL A 127 -4.00 3.80 -2.82
CA VAL A 127 -5.06 2.81 -3.00
C VAL A 127 -5.30 1.97 -1.74
N GLU A 128 -5.16 2.58 -0.58
CA GLU A 128 -5.17 1.90 0.71
C GLU A 128 -6.06 2.62 1.72
N HIS A 129 -6.81 1.83 2.49
CA HIS A 129 -7.54 2.23 3.68
C HIS A 129 -6.85 1.72 4.94
N MET A 130 -7.16 2.31 6.11
CA MET A 130 -6.67 1.87 7.43
C MET A 130 -5.14 1.73 7.46
N LYS A 131 -4.40 2.79 7.08
CA LYS A 131 -2.92 2.79 7.04
C LYS A 131 -2.31 1.63 6.23
N GLY A 132 -2.99 1.17 5.20
CA GLY A 132 -2.50 0.12 4.33
C GLY A 132 -3.04 -1.28 4.62
N PHE A 133 -3.90 -1.46 5.61
CA PHE A 133 -4.43 -2.80 5.94
C PHE A 133 -5.53 -3.29 4.98
N VAL A 134 -6.18 -2.41 4.26
CA VAL A 134 -7.25 -2.75 3.31
C VAL A 134 -7.04 -1.98 2.01
N SER A 135 -7.31 -2.61 0.86
CA SER A 135 -7.27 -1.90 -0.41
C SER A 135 -8.48 -0.98 -0.59
N ALA A 136 -8.28 0.11 -1.32
CA ALA A 136 -9.32 1.09 -1.64
C ALA A 136 -10.36 0.57 -2.65
N PHE A 137 -10.16 -0.62 -3.19
CA PHE A 137 -11.06 -1.20 -4.19
C PHE A 137 -12.12 -2.07 -3.55
N ASN A 138 -13.40 -1.75 -3.77
CA ASN A 138 -14.50 -2.60 -3.35
C ASN A 138 -14.53 -3.87 -4.21
N PRO A 139 -14.24 -5.07 -3.65
CA PRO A 139 -14.14 -6.31 -4.43
C PRO A 139 -15.43 -6.71 -5.12
N ASP A 140 -16.60 -6.27 -4.60
CA ASP A 140 -17.91 -6.60 -5.16
C ASP A 140 -18.22 -5.79 -6.44
N MET A 141 -17.42 -4.75 -6.74
CA MET A 141 -17.53 -3.91 -7.93
C MET A 141 -16.56 -4.31 -9.04
N VAL A 142 -15.52 -5.10 -8.71
CA VAL A 142 -14.41 -5.38 -9.62
C VAL A 142 -14.79 -6.40 -10.67
N GLN A 143 -14.65 -6.05 -11.94
CA GLN A 143 -14.78 -6.96 -13.08
C GLN A 143 -13.55 -7.87 -13.23
N GLY A 144 -12.38 -7.36 -12.87
CA GLY A 144 -11.11 -8.05 -12.95
C GLY A 144 -9.93 -7.09 -12.87
N ILE A 145 -8.74 -7.66 -12.69
CA ILE A 145 -7.49 -6.91 -12.58
C ILE A 145 -6.52 -7.41 -13.63
N SER A 146 -5.87 -6.49 -14.33
CA SER A 146 -4.73 -6.76 -15.19
C SER A 146 -3.47 -6.21 -14.53
N LEU A 147 -2.55 -7.11 -14.17
CA LEU A 147 -1.24 -6.74 -13.64
C LEU A 147 -0.17 -6.98 -14.70
N TYR A 148 0.64 -5.97 -15.00
CA TYR A 148 1.83 -6.06 -15.83
C TYR A 148 3.04 -5.77 -14.96
N ARG A 149 3.99 -6.73 -14.85
CA ARG A 149 5.18 -6.66 -14.00
C ARG A 149 6.45 -6.20 -14.74
N GLY A 150 6.30 -5.23 -15.62
CA GLY A 150 7.30 -4.81 -16.60
C GLY A 150 6.92 -5.34 -18.00
N GLY A 151 7.62 -4.91 -19.04
CA GLY A 151 7.27 -5.32 -20.40
C GLY A 151 5.85 -4.90 -20.83
N PHE A 152 5.23 -3.94 -20.14
CA PHE A 152 3.87 -3.51 -20.44
C PHE A 152 3.78 -2.73 -21.77
N PRO A 153 2.62 -2.79 -22.46
CA PRO A 153 2.42 -2.16 -23.75
C PRO A 153 2.70 -0.65 -23.76
N ALA A 154 3.02 -0.09 -24.93
CA ALA A 154 3.38 1.32 -25.07
C ALA A 154 2.28 2.32 -24.67
N ARG A 155 1.02 1.88 -24.61
CA ARG A 155 -0.09 2.70 -24.11
C ARG A 155 0.02 3.11 -22.64
N TYR A 156 0.75 2.35 -21.81
CA TYR A 156 1.00 2.70 -20.42
C TYR A 156 2.37 3.38 -20.27
N GLY A 157 2.51 4.27 -19.29
CA GLY A 157 3.76 4.98 -19.03
C GLY A 157 3.79 5.64 -17.65
N SER A 158 4.79 6.48 -17.43
CA SER A 158 4.95 7.33 -16.23
C SER A 158 5.18 6.59 -14.92
N ARG A 159 5.55 5.29 -14.95
CA ARG A 159 5.97 4.49 -13.80
C ARG A 159 7.01 3.46 -14.22
N LEU A 160 7.81 2.99 -13.24
CA LEU A 160 9.01 2.18 -13.51
C LEU A 160 8.82 0.68 -13.33
N SER A 161 7.80 0.25 -12.57
CA SER A 161 7.79 -1.12 -12.04
C SER A 161 6.64 -1.95 -12.57
N SER A 162 5.42 -1.50 -12.40
CA SER A 162 4.24 -2.24 -12.83
C SER A 162 3.10 -1.35 -13.25
N VAL A 163 2.13 -1.98 -13.91
CA VAL A 163 0.79 -1.40 -14.15
C VAL A 163 -0.23 -2.33 -13.54
N VAL A 164 -1.12 -1.79 -12.71
CA VAL A 164 -2.29 -2.46 -12.16
C VAL A 164 -3.52 -1.76 -12.68
N ASP A 165 -4.26 -2.42 -13.55
CA ASP A 165 -5.48 -1.86 -14.14
C ASP A 165 -6.69 -2.62 -13.58
N VAL A 166 -7.45 -1.96 -12.70
CA VAL A 166 -8.64 -2.50 -12.03
C VAL A 166 -9.87 -2.07 -12.81
N GLY A 167 -10.55 -3.04 -13.41
CA GLY A 167 -11.80 -2.80 -14.14
C GLY A 167 -13.00 -2.87 -13.21
N ILE A 168 -13.95 -1.95 -13.35
CA ILE A 168 -15.24 -1.93 -12.64
C ILE A 168 -16.34 -2.43 -13.56
N GLU A 169 -17.21 -3.29 -13.04
CA GLU A 169 -18.36 -3.81 -13.78
C GLU A 169 -19.28 -2.69 -14.28
N PRO A 170 -19.75 -2.75 -15.53
CA PRO A 170 -20.59 -1.69 -16.12
C PRO A 170 -22.03 -1.67 -15.59
N GLY A 171 -22.43 -2.65 -14.81
CA GLY A 171 -23.82 -2.94 -14.48
C GLY A 171 -24.53 -3.74 -15.57
N ASP A 172 -25.72 -4.23 -15.26
CA ASP A 172 -26.54 -4.99 -16.21
C ASP A 172 -27.51 -4.06 -16.94
N PHE A 173 -27.71 -4.31 -18.25
CA PHE A 173 -28.65 -3.57 -19.09
C PHE A 173 -30.04 -4.21 -19.13
N ALA A 174 -30.24 -5.40 -18.56
CA ALA A 174 -31.45 -6.19 -18.65
C ALA A 174 -32.18 -6.34 -17.31
N SER A 175 -31.45 -6.65 -16.26
CA SER A 175 -31.97 -7.01 -14.94
C SER A 175 -31.25 -6.30 -13.79
N TYR A 176 -31.90 -6.26 -12.64
CA TYR A 176 -31.28 -5.75 -11.40
C TYR A 176 -30.59 -6.88 -10.67
N HIS A 177 -29.43 -6.58 -10.12
CA HIS A 177 -28.64 -7.46 -9.28
C HIS A 177 -28.16 -6.70 -8.07
N GLY A 178 -27.97 -7.39 -6.97
CA GLY A 178 -27.36 -6.82 -5.79
C GLY A 178 -26.55 -7.83 -5.02
N LYS A 179 -25.62 -7.32 -4.23
CA LYS A 179 -24.80 -8.09 -3.31
C LYS A 179 -24.65 -7.32 -2.00
N LEU A 180 -25.11 -7.94 -0.91
CA LEU A 180 -24.88 -7.49 0.45
C LEU A 180 -23.84 -8.39 1.09
N SER A 181 -22.78 -7.82 1.64
CA SER A 181 -21.75 -8.54 2.36
C SER A 181 -21.56 -7.92 3.74
N LEU A 182 -21.64 -8.74 4.78
CA LEU A 182 -21.45 -8.35 6.18
C LEU A 182 -20.24 -9.11 6.72
N GLY A 183 -19.24 -8.40 7.18
CA GLY A 183 -18.01 -8.96 7.75
C GLY A 183 -17.68 -8.37 9.12
N VAL A 184 -16.63 -8.84 9.74
CA VAL A 184 -16.16 -8.31 11.04
C VAL A 184 -15.56 -6.91 10.87
N LEU A 185 -14.89 -6.65 9.77
CA LEU A 185 -14.19 -5.39 9.52
C LEU A 185 -15.12 -4.32 8.92
N SER A 186 -15.93 -4.70 7.93
CA SER A 186 -16.77 -3.78 7.17
C SER A 186 -18.03 -4.45 6.64
N SER A 187 -19.00 -3.62 6.26
CA SER A 187 -20.17 -4.02 5.45
C SER A 187 -20.08 -3.40 4.07
N ARG A 188 -20.54 -4.15 3.07
CA ARG A 188 -20.55 -3.74 1.67
C ARG A 188 -21.92 -3.97 1.06
N LEU A 189 -22.35 -3.02 0.25
CA LEU A 189 -23.55 -3.11 -0.55
C LEU A 189 -23.18 -2.76 -2.00
N GLN A 190 -23.60 -3.59 -2.92
CA GLN A 190 -23.52 -3.32 -4.37
C GLN A 190 -24.89 -3.52 -4.98
N VAL A 191 -25.31 -2.60 -5.84
CA VAL A 191 -26.56 -2.69 -6.62
C VAL A 191 -26.28 -2.26 -8.06
N ALA A 192 -26.70 -3.07 -8.99
CA ALA A 192 -26.53 -2.80 -10.42
C ALA A 192 -27.81 -3.12 -11.18
N GLY A 193 -28.04 -2.43 -12.30
CA GLY A 193 -29.18 -2.71 -13.14
C GLY A 193 -29.41 -1.66 -14.21
N PRO A 194 -30.50 -1.79 -15.00
CA PRO A 194 -30.87 -0.83 -16.03
C PRO A 194 -31.57 0.39 -15.44
N ILE A 195 -31.14 1.60 -15.84
CA ILE A 195 -31.95 2.82 -15.73
C ILE A 195 -32.90 2.87 -16.93
N TRP A 196 -32.35 2.57 -18.10
CA TRP A 196 -33.09 2.44 -19.34
C TRP A 196 -32.63 1.15 -20.03
N LYS A 197 -33.49 0.16 -20.05
CA LYS A 197 -33.19 -1.18 -20.58
C LYS A 197 -32.50 -1.10 -21.94
N SER A 198 -31.44 -1.90 -22.10
CA SER A 198 -30.60 -1.99 -23.29
C SER A 198 -29.74 -0.75 -23.59
N HIS A 199 -30.03 0.43 -23.02
CA HIS A 199 -29.34 1.69 -23.30
C HIS A 199 -28.50 2.20 -22.13
N THR A 200 -29.03 2.20 -20.89
CA THR A 200 -28.35 2.78 -19.74
C THR A 200 -28.35 1.82 -18.58
N SER A 201 -27.18 1.50 -18.08
CA SER A 201 -26.98 0.72 -16.85
C SER A 201 -26.25 1.54 -15.80
N PHE A 202 -26.46 1.18 -14.55
CA PHE A 202 -25.69 1.69 -13.42
C PHE A 202 -25.13 0.54 -12.60
N ASN A 203 -24.05 0.83 -11.87
CA ASN A 203 -23.49 -0.01 -10.83
C ASN A 203 -23.03 0.90 -9.69
N LEU A 204 -23.59 0.71 -8.51
CA LEU A 204 -23.35 1.49 -7.31
C LEU A 204 -22.86 0.54 -6.21
N GLY A 205 -21.72 0.84 -5.63
CA GLY A 205 -21.18 0.13 -4.48
C GLY A 205 -20.82 1.09 -3.36
N ALA A 206 -21.09 0.68 -2.14
CA ALA A 206 -20.69 1.40 -0.94
C ALA A 206 -20.10 0.43 0.06
N ARG A 207 -19.12 0.91 0.82
CA ARG A 207 -18.46 0.16 1.89
C ARG A 207 -18.29 1.06 3.10
N VAL A 208 -18.49 0.51 4.29
CA VAL A 208 -18.29 1.21 5.57
C VAL A 208 -17.64 0.28 6.58
N SER A 209 -16.56 0.73 7.21
CA SER A 209 -15.92 0.05 8.33
C SER A 209 -16.57 0.47 9.65
N TYR A 210 -16.74 -0.49 10.52
CA TYR A 210 -17.15 -0.31 11.91
C TYR A 210 -16.22 -1.07 12.86
N PHE A 211 -14.99 -1.25 12.45
CA PHE A 211 -13.95 -1.97 13.20
C PHE A 211 -13.80 -1.43 14.63
N ASP A 212 -13.91 -0.12 14.81
CA ASP A 212 -13.85 0.54 16.12
C ASP A 212 -14.88 0.00 17.11
N LEU A 213 -16.09 -0.29 16.65
CA LEU A 213 -17.14 -0.82 17.52
C LEU A 213 -16.79 -2.19 18.10
N ILE A 214 -15.98 -2.97 17.37
CA ILE A 214 -15.57 -4.32 17.76
C ILE A 214 -14.23 -4.28 18.48
N ALA A 215 -13.29 -3.48 18.00
CA ALA A 215 -11.93 -3.42 18.52
C ALA A 215 -11.85 -2.67 19.86
N LYS A 216 -12.60 -1.57 20.02
CA LYS A 216 -12.53 -0.72 21.22
C LYS A 216 -12.71 -1.48 22.52
N PRO A 217 -13.77 -2.29 22.77
CA PRO A 217 -13.96 -2.99 24.02
C PRO A 217 -12.86 -4.02 24.32
N ILE A 218 -12.15 -4.47 23.28
CA ILE A 218 -11.05 -5.43 23.42
C ILE A 218 -9.74 -4.68 23.75
N LEU A 219 -9.47 -3.61 23.04
CA LEU A 219 -8.28 -2.79 23.18
C LEU A 219 -8.27 -2.05 24.53
N ASP A 220 -9.39 -1.48 24.95
CA ASP A 220 -9.53 -0.85 26.28
C ASP A 220 -9.10 -1.80 27.40
N LYS A 221 -9.50 -3.08 27.35
CA LYS A 221 -9.07 -4.08 28.34
C LYS A 221 -7.59 -4.45 28.25
N VAL A 222 -7.00 -4.37 27.08
CA VAL A 222 -5.56 -4.62 26.88
C VAL A 222 -4.75 -3.46 27.41
N TYR A 223 -5.19 -2.23 27.16
CA TYR A 223 -4.51 -1.01 27.62
C TYR A 223 -4.70 -0.72 29.09
N ASP A 224 -5.85 -1.04 29.68
CA ASP A 224 -6.08 -0.92 31.15
C ASP A 224 -5.13 -1.81 31.99
N ASN A 225 -4.53 -2.83 31.37
CA ASN A 225 -3.57 -3.73 32.03
C ASN A 225 -2.09 -3.40 31.76
N SER A 226 -1.80 -2.38 30.98
CA SER A 226 -0.44 -1.93 30.69
C SER A 226 -0.18 -0.60 31.38
N ASP A 227 0.89 -0.55 32.17
CA ASP A 227 1.34 0.57 33.01
C ASP A 227 1.04 1.97 32.45
N GLY A 228 -0.16 2.52 32.75
CA GLY A 228 -0.49 3.94 32.60
C GLY A 228 -0.67 4.51 31.19
N LEU A 229 -0.49 3.72 30.14
CA LEU A 229 -0.74 4.16 28.77
C LEU A 229 -2.22 3.95 28.41
N LYS A 230 -3.04 4.96 28.70
CA LYS A 230 -4.41 5.04 28.16
C LYS A 230 -4.33 5.68 26.76
N GLY A 231 -4.42 4.91 25.73
CA GLY A 231 -4.48 5.40 24.37
C GLY A 231 -5.26 4.43 23.51
N TYR A 232 -6.34 4.90 22.90
CA TYR A 232 -7.12 4.14 21.94
C TYR A 232 -7.02 4.78 20.56
N GLU A 233 -6.67 3.96 19.58
CA GLU A 233 -6.64 4.35 18.17
C GLU A 233 -8.01 4.10 17.55
N ASN A 234 -8.74 5.18 17.21
CA ASN A 234 -10.04 5.12 16.54
C ASN A 234 -9.85 5.21 15.04
N MET A 235 -9.90 4.07 14.37
CA MET A 235 -9.62 3.94 12.94
C MET A 235 -10.86 3.46 12.18
N GLY A 236 -11.23 4.19 11.14
CA GLY A 236 -12.37 3.81 10.32
C GLY A 236 -12.30 4.38 8.91
N TYR A 237 -13.01 3.75 7.98
CA TYR A 237 -13.10 4.21 6.60
C TYR A 237 -14.49 3.97 6.01
N TRP A 238 -14.78 4.68 4.94
CA TRP A 238 -15.89 4.39 4.05
C TRP A 238 -15.54 4.80 2.62
N ASP A 239 -16.13 4.10 1.68
CA ASP A 239 -15.99 4.44 0.26
C ASP A 239 -17.28 4.20 -0.51
N VAL A 240 -17.39 4.93 -1.63
CA VAL A 240 -18.48 4.80 -2.60
C VAL A 240 -17.89 4.78 -4.01
N THR A 241 -18.34 3.84 -4.80
CA THR A 241 -18.04 3.75 -6.22
C THR A 241 -19.35 3.76 -7.00
N ALA A 242 -19.48 4.65 -7.97
CA ALA A 242 -20.64 4.71 -8.86
C ALA A 242 -20.17 4.73 -10.31
N LYS A 243 -20.77 3.87 -11.13
CA LYS A 243 -20.51 3.80 -12.57
C LYS A 243 -21.84 3.82 -13.33
N LEU A 244 -21.91 4.68 -14.32
CA LEU A 244 -23.03 4.81 -15.25
C LEU A 244 -22.50 4.52 -16.67
N VAL A 245 -23.22 3.72 -17.40
CA VAL A 245 -22.88 3.41 -18.79
C VAL A 245 -24.08 3.66 -19.69
N HIS A 246 -23.88 4.51 -20.71
CA HIS A 246 -24.91 4.83 -21.68
C HIS A 246 -24.47 4.44 -23.10
N ARG A 247 -25.32 3.70 -23.79
CA ARG A 247 -25.17 3.33 -25.21
C ARG A 247 -26.08 4.22 -26.03
N PHE A 248 -25.53 5.23 -26.71
CA PHE A 248 -26.30 6.10 -27.62
C PHE A 248 -26.82 5.31 -28.81
N ASN A 249 -25.98 4.42 -29.31
CA ASN A 249 -26.24 3.50 -30.42
C ASN A 249 -25.16 2.39 -30.38
N PRO A 250 -25.20 1.39 -31.28
CA PRO A 250 -24.21 0.32 -31.35
C PRO A 250 -22.76 0.79 -31.53
N SER A 251 -22.56 2.00 -32.05
CA SER A 251 -21.23 2.56 -32.37
C SER A 251 -20.72 3.55 -31.32
N HIS A 252 -21.55 4.05 -30.41
CA HIS A 252 -21.15 5.08 -29.46
C HIS A 252 -21.59 4.72 -28.04
N ARG A 253 -20.66 4.71 -27.13
CA ARG A 253 -20.86 4.42 -25.72
C ARG A 253 -20.09 5.38 -24.85
N LEU A 254 -20.73 5.90 -23.82
CA LEU A 254 -20.14 6.75 -22.79
C LEU A 254 -20.26 6.05 -21.44
N SER A 255 -19.20 6.07 -20.66
CA SER A 255 -19.16 5.63 -19.27
C SER A 255 -18.72 6.78 -18.39
N ALA A 256 -19.46 7.04 -17.34
CA ALA A 256 -19.07 7.95 -16.27
C ALA A 256 -18.83 7.16 -14.99
N MET A 257 -17.75 7.44 -14.28
CA MET A 257 -17.42 6.80 -13.03
C MET A 257 -16.97 7.82 -11.99
N VAL A 258 -17.39 7.61 -10.74
CA VAL A 258 -16.90 8.36 -9.57
C VAL A 258 -16.55 7.36 -8.49
N TYR A 259 -15.39 7.55 -7.89
CA TYR A 259 -14.95 6.88 -6.67
C TYR A 259 -14.62 7.94 -5.62
N TYR A 260 -15.08 7.75 -4.40
CA TYR A 260 -14.69 8.57 -3.26
C TYR A 260 -14.43 7.67 -2.06
N GLY A 261 -13.27 7.81 -1.44
CA GLY A 261 -12.87 7.11 -0.22
C GLY A 261 -12.43 8.12 0.84
N TYR A 262 -12.79 7.83 2.08
CA TYR A 262 -12.43 8.61 3.26
C TYR A 262 -11.96 7.71 4.37
N ASP A 263 -10.87 8.10 5.02
CA ASP A 263 -10.32 7.45 6.20
C ASP A 263 -10.12 8.47 7.31
N ARG A 264 -10.30 8.01 8.51
CA ARG A 264 -9.94 8.70 9.73
C ARG A 264 -9.14 7.77 10.63
N ASP A 265 -8.23 8.36 11.34
CA ASP A 265 -7.42 7.72 12.35
C ASP A 265 -7.12 8.74 13.44
N HIS A 266 -7.52 8.43 14.66
CA HIS A 266 -7.48 9.35 15.77
C HIS A 266 -7.10 8.59 17.02
N ASP A 267 -5.93 8.91 17.55
CA ASP A 267 -5.55 8.47 18.89
C ASP A 267 -6.22 9.38 19.92
N GLU A 268 -6.89 8.80 20.89
CA GLU A 268 -7.32 9.54 22.07
C GLU A 268 -6.07 10.04 22.81
N PRO A 269 -6.17 11.21 23.48
CA PRO A 269 -5.05 11.75 24.22
C PRO A 269 -4.51 10.72 25.21
N SER A 270 -3.25 10.38 25.06
CA SER A 270 -2.53 9.58 26.04
C SER A 270 -1.91 10.54 27.04
N ASN A 271 -2.29 10.42 28.28
CA ASN A 271 -1.76 11.22 29.38
C ASN A 271 -0.88 10.33 30.25
N SER A 272 0.28 10.82 30.61
CA SER A 272 1.12 10.20 31.64
C SER A 272 1.47 11.24 32.69
N ASP A 273 1.05 10.98 33.89
CA ASP A 273 1.39 11.78 35.06
C ASP A 273 2.42 10.99 35.87
N ARG A 274 3.52 11.61 36.15
CA ARG A 274 4.57 11.06 37.01
C ARG A 274 4.85 12.02 38.14
N VAL A 275 4.64 11.55 39.35
CA VAL A 275 5.05 12.26 40.56
C VAL A 275 6.16 11.47 41.21
N THR A 276 7.30 12.12 41.41
CA THR A 276 8.45 11.56 42.17
C THR A 276 8.74 12.48 43.30
N ASP A 277 8.45 12.02 44.50
CA ASP A 277 8.72 12.80 45.72
C ASP A 277 9.93 12.22 46.46
N LEU A 278 11.02 12.95 46.43
CA LEU A 278 12.28 12.58 47.10
C LEU A 278 12.51 13.32 48.38
N ARG A 279 11.57 14.17 48.86
CA ARG A 279 11.73 15.03 50.03
C ARG A 279 12.01 14.28 51.33
N ASP A 280 11.37 13.13 51.48
CA ASP A 280 11.50 12.27 52.68
C ASP A 280 12.38 11.04 52.44
N ASN A 281 13.09 10.96 51.32
CA ASN A 281 13.93 9.83 51.00
C ASN A 281 15.27 9.90 51.78
N PRO A 282 15.54 8.99 52.72
CA PRO A 282 16.76 9.04 53.54
C PRO A 282 18.04 8.66 52.80
N TYR A 283 17.92 8.12 51.59
CA TYR A 283 19.05 7.70 50.73
C TYR A 283 19.45 8.76 49.69
N VAL A 284 18.77 9.90 49.69
CA VAL A 284 19.02 10.98 48.75
C VAL A 284 19.64 12.16 49.48
N HIS A 285 20.65 12.78 48.89
CA HIS A 285 21.29 13.97 49.50
C HIS A 285 20.29 15.13 49.62
N ASP A 286 20.48 15.99 50.62
CA ASP A 286 19.54 17.08 50.95
C ASP A 286 19.24 18.02 49.78
N TYR A 287 20.18 18.22 48.86
CA TYR A 287 20.01 19.03 47.65
C TYR A 287 19.23 18.33 46.55
N GLU A 288 19.00 17.01 46.67
CA GLU A 288 18.21 16.18 45.75
C GLU A 288 16.82 15.86 46.30
N LYS A 289 16.47 16.40 47.48
CA LYS A 289 15.15 16.20 48.10
C LYS A 289 14.09 17.11 47.51
N ILE A 290 13.76 16.82 46.23
CA ILE A 290 12.86 17.61 45.38
C ILE A 290 11.63 16.77 45.06
N ARG A 291 10.52 17.44 44.90
CA ARG A 291 9.32 16.84 44.30
C ARG A 291 9.24 17.23 42.84
N PHE A 292 9.13 16.21 41.97
CA PHE A 292 8.98 16.37 40.55
C PHE A 292 7.57 15.93 40.17
N GLU A 293 6.89 16.80 39.45
CA GLU A 293 5.62 16.47 38.82
C GLU A 293 5.74 16.69 37.32
N ASP A 294 5.64 15.61 36.56
CA ASP A 294 5.64 15.65 35.11
C ASP A 294 4.27 15.23 34.59
N HIS A 295 3.68 16.06 33.77
CA HIS A 295 2.49 15.78 33.01
C HIS A 295 2.83 15.80 31.53
N ARG A 296 2.50 14.72 30.82
CA ARG A 296 2.71 14.64 29.36
C ARG A 296 1.43 14.18 28.71
N ALA A 297 1.02 14.88 27.67
CA ALA A 297 -0.12 14.52 26.86
C ALA A 297 0.27 14.53 25.39
N TYR A 298 -0.15 13.53 24.64
CA TYR A 298 0.00 13.53 23.20
C TYR A 298 -1.27 13.01 22.52
N SER A 299 -1.58 13.55 21.37
CA SER A 299 -2.63 13.04 20.51
C SER A 299 -2.22 13.12 19.05
N THR A 300 -2.67 12.16 18.29
CA THR A 300 -2.46 12.11 16.85
C THR A 300 -3.81 12.06 16.15
N LYS A 301 -4.00 12.92 15.16
CA LYS A 301 -5.20 12.93 14.32
C LYS A 301 -4.78 12.89 12.88
N SER A 302 -5.21 11.85 12.16
CA SER A 302 -5.01 11.79 10.74
C SER A 302 -6.29 11.50 9.97
N SER A 303 -6.36 12.03 8.75
CA SER A 303 -7.43 11.72 7.83
C SER A 303 -6.93 11.81 6.40
N TRP A 304 -7.50 10.99 5.53
CA TRP A 304 -7.21 11.08 4.11
C TRP A 304 -8.43 10.83 3.25
N HIS A 305 -8.40 11.44 2.07
CA HIS A 305 -9.47 11.37 1.09
C HIS A 305 -8.89 10.99 -0.27
N ASN A 306 -9.62 10.19 -0.99
CA ASN A 306 -9.29 9.83 -2.35
C ASN A 306 -10.52 10.05 -3.24
N LEU A 307 -10.39 10.86 -4.28
CA LEU A 307 -11.44 11.16 -5.25
C LEU A 307 -10.94 10.81 -6.64
N LEU A 308 -11.75 10.08 -7.38
CA LEU A 308 -11.56 9.86 -8.81
C LEU A 308 -12.89 10.08 -9.52
N ALA A 309 -12.87 10.88 -10.58
CA ALA A 309 -13.98 11.06 -11.50
C ALA A 309 -13.48 10.87 -12.94
N SER A 310 -14.20 10.10 -13.75
CA SER A 310 -13.81 9.87 -15.13
C SER A 310 -14.98 9.80 -16.10
N LEU A 311 -14.70 10.21 -17.35
CA LEU A 311 -15.59 10.06 -18.49
C LEU A 311 -14.84 9.29 -19.57
N TYR A 312 -15.35 8.14 -19.93
CA TYR A 312 -14.75 7.26 -20.92
C TYR A 312 -15.69 7.09 -22.10
N TRP A 313 -15.27 7.59 -23.28
CA TRP A 313 -16.00 7.49 -24.53
C TRP A 313 -15.35 6.46 -25.44
N THR A 314 -16.16 5.54 -25.97
CA THR A 314 -15.75 4.57 -26.98
C THR A 314 -16.60 4.79 -28.22
N ALA A 315 -15.94 4.92 -29.37
CA ALA A 315 -16.59 5.05 -30.69
C ALA A 315 -16.03 3.99 -31.64
N TRP A 316 -16.92 3.26 -32.28
CA TRP A 316 -16.59 2.32 -33.36
C TRP A 316 -16.97 2.96 -34.69
N PHE A 317 -15.97 3.45 -35.42
CA PHE A 317 -16.19 4.01 -36.77
C PHE A 317 -16.38 2.92 -37.84
N SER A 318 -15.81 1.74 -37.56
CA SER A 318 -15.99 0.54 -38.35
C SER A 318 -15.67 -0.70 -37.49
N PRO A 319 -15.94 -1.94 -37.96
CA PRO A 319 -15.49 -3.14 -37.25
C PRO A 319 -13.99 -3.21 -37.06
N ARG A 320 -13.21 -2.44 -37.79
CA ARG A 320 -11.74 -2.41 -37.75
C ARG A 320 -11.15 -1.18 -37.07
N VAL A 321 -11.96 -0.13 -36.81
CA VAL A 321 -11.48 1.14 -36.25
C VAL A 321 -12.30 1.51 -35.02
N ARG A 322 -11.63 1.61 -33.89
CA ARG A 322 -12.21 2.02 -32.59
C ARG A 322 -11.39 3.16 -32.00
N LEU A 323 -12.06 4.20 -31.57
CA LEU A 323 -11.52 5.29 -30.78
C LEU A 323 -11.91 5.09 -29.31
N ASN A 324 -10.97 5.27 -28.41
CA ASN A 324 -11.22 5.36 -26.97
C ASN A 324 -10.67 6.69 -26.46
N THR A 325 -11.46 7.42 -25.72
CA THR A 325 -11.05 8.69 -25.09
C THR A 325 -11.46 8.67 -23.61
N ASN A 326 -10.53 8.95 -22.74
CA ASN A 326 -10.75 9.02 -21.29
C ASN A 326 -10.30 10.38 -20.77
N LEU A 327 -11.22 11.09 -20.14
CA LEU A 327 -10.96 12.30 -19.36
C LEU A 327 -11.14 11.95 -17.88
N SER A 328 -10.14 12.22 -17.06
CA SER A 328 -10.20 11.92 -15.64
C SER A 328 -9.66 13.04 -14.77
N TYR A 329 -10.22 13.13 -13.58
CA TYR A 329 -9.70 13.89 -12.45
C TYR A 329 -9.50 12.97 -11.26
N SER A 330 -8.29 12.97 -10.71
CA SER A 330 -7.93 12.20 -9.50
C SER A 330 -7.32 13.13 -8.47
N ALA A 331 -7.67 12.94 -7.19
CA ALA A 331 -7.11 13.72 -6.10
C ALA A 331 -6.95 12.86 -4.86
N TYR A 332 -5.80 12.95 -4.23
CA TYR A 332 -5.49 12.39 -2.93
C TYR A 332 -5.05 13.50 -1.98
N LYS A 333 -5.67 13.56 -0.81
CA LYS A 333 -5.32 14.49 0.25
C LYS A 333 -5.09 13.71 1.54
N TYR A 334 -4.00 14.01 2.21
CA TYR A 334 -3.68 13.51 3.55
C TYR A 334 -3.45 14.68 4.49
N ASP A 335 -3.96 14.59 5.73
CA ASP A 335 -3.76 15.56 6.80
C ASP A 335 -3.41 14.80 8.09
N LEU A 336 -2.26 15.12 8.69
CA LEU A 336 -1.82 14.60 9.98
C LEU A 336 -1.57 15.76 10.90
N LYS A 337 -2.18 15.74 12.07
CA LYS A 337 -1.90 16.64 13.17
C LYS A 337 -1.38 15.84 14.35
N PHE A 338 -0.24 16.21 14.85
CA PHE A 338 0.34 15.71 16.09
C PHE A 338 0.36 16.84 17.10
N ASP A 339 -0.15 16.58 18.28
CA ASP A 339 -0.27 17.55 19.38
C ASP A 339 0.40 16.95 20.62
N TYR A 340 1.39 17.64 21.14
CA TYR A 340 2.18 17.20 22.28
C TYR A 340 2.28 18.31 23.32
N THR A 341 1.95 17.99 24.55
CA THR A 341 2.03 18.93 25.68
C THR A 341 2.88 18.31 26.78
N VAL A 342 3.79 19.10 27.33
CA VAL A 342 4.58 18.78 28.53
C VAL A 342 4.33 19.87 29.55
N ALA A 343 4.06 19.47 30.77
CA ALA A 343 4.12 20.34 31.94
C ALA A 343 4.99 19.67 33.00
N SER A 344 6.04 20.35 33.42
CA SER A 344 6.96 19.89 34.48
C SER A 344 7.02 20.92 35.59
N HIS A 345 6.74 20.49 36.79
CA HIS A 345 6.81 21.31 38.00
C HIS A 345 7.73 20.67 39.04
N ASN A 346 8.71 21.44 39.49
CA ASN A 346 9.68 20.99 40.51
C ASN A 346 9.65 21.92 41.70
N GLU A 347 9.52 21.38 42.88
CA GLU A 347 9.51 22.13 44.14
C GLU A 347 10.42 21.54 45.22
N ASP A 348 11.05 22.38 46.00
CA ASP A 348 11.73 22.04 47.25
C ASP A 348 10.95 22.59 48.43
N LYS A 349 10.39 21.71 49.26
CA LYS A 349 9.50 22.03 50.39
C LYS A 349 8.32 22.92 49.96
N GLU A 350 8.42 24.20 50.03
CA GLU A 350 7.37 25.12 49.62
C GLU A 350 7.87 26.12 48.55
N LYS A 351 9.06 25.87 48.00
CA LYS A 351 9.68 26.75 47.00
C LYS A 351 9.57 26.13 45.63
N MET A 352 8.93 26.76 44.68
CA MET A 352 9.00 26.39 43.28
C MET A 352 10.43 26.58 42.80
N LEU A 353 11.06 25.56 42.32
CA LEU A 353 12.39 25.60 41.71
C LEU A 353 12.31 25.79 40.20
N TYR A 354 11.31 25.17 39.58
CA TYR A 354 11.19 25.11 38.12
C TYR A 354 9.75 24.84 37.73
N ASP A 355 9.26 25.59 36.78
CA ASP A 355 7.97 25.38 36.15
C ASP A 355 8.15 25.49 34.64
N TYR A 356 7.71 24.51 33.88
CA TYR A 356 7.89 24.42 32.45
C TYR A 356 6.62 23.89 31.80
N ASN A 357 6.11 24.66 30.86
CA ASN A 357 4.98 24.30 30.06
C ASN A 357 5.36 24.42 28.58
N GLU A 358 5.12 23.38 27.81
CA GLU A 358 5.36 23.37 26.38
C GLU A 358 4.19 22.74 25.65
N ASN A 359 3.76 23.37 24.58
CA ASN A 359 2.84 22.79 23.62
C ASN A 359 3.47 22.82 22.23
N VAL A 360 3.52 21.65 21.59
CA VAL A 360 4.03 21.49 20.24
C VAL A 360 2.95 20.91 19.36
N VAL A 361 2.59 21.66 18.33
CA VAL A 361 1.67 21.20 17.28
C VAL A 361 2.43 21.03 16.00
N GLN A 362 2.47 19.80 15.48
CA GLN A 362 3.03 19.51 14.15
C GLN A 362 1.89 19.14 13.21
N GLN A 363 1.91 19.71 12.03
CA GLN A 363 0.93 19.38 11.00
C GLN A 363 1.62 19.09 9.67
N PHE A 364 1.24 17.97 9.07
CA PHE A 364 1.70 17.54 7.76
C PHE A 364 0.50 17.37 6.84
N LYS A 365 0.58 17.96 5.66
CA LYS A 365 -0.44 17.80 4.63
C LYS A 365 0.20 17.43 3.32
N THR A 366 -0.42 16.50 2.62
CA THR A 366 -0.04 16.15 1.27
C THR A 366 -1.27 16.22 0.38
N LEU A 367 -1.15 16.95 -0.72
CA LEU A 367 -2.14 16.97 -1.79
C LEU A 367 -1.45 16.61 -3.10
N ILE A 368 -1.97 15.59 -3.76
CA ILE A 368 -1.70 15.32 -5.16
C ILE A 368 -3.02 15.30 -5.90
N SER A 369 -3.08 16.03 -7.02
CA SER A 369 -4.24 15.97 -7.91
C SER A 369 -3.78 15.97 -9.36
N GLU A 370 -4.51 15.26 -10.21
CA GLU A 370 -4.22 15.10 -11.64
C GLU A 370 -5.47 15.26 -12.48
N VAL A 371 -5.36 16.07 -13.53
CA VAL A 371 -6.28 16.04 -14.69
C VAL A 371 -5.55 15.30 -15.79
N ALA A 372 -6.16 14.27 -16.35
CA ALA A 372 -5.57 13.49 -17.43
C ALA A 372 -6.58 13.30 -18.58
N LEU A 373 -6.09 13.47 -19.80
CA LEU A 373 -6.78 13.16 -21.03
C LEU A 373 -5.96 12.11 -21.80
N THR A 374 -6.55 10.96 -22.06
CA THR A 374 -5.95 9.94 -22.92
C THR A 374 -6.88 9.66 -24.09
N SER A 375 -6.33 9.55 -25.28
CA SER A 375 -7.10 9.19 -26.47
C SER A 375 -6.29 8.25 -27.34
N ASP A 376 -6.89 7.13 -27.74
CA ASP A 376 -6.24 6.15 -28.60
C ASP A 376 -7.17 5.61 -29.69
N VAL A 377 -6.59 5.34 -30.84
CA VAL A 377 -7.22 4.65 -31.95
C VAL A 377 -6.66 3.23 -32.02
N LEU A 378 -7.54 2.27 -32.03
CA LEU A 378 -7.25 0.88 -32.36
C LEU A 378 -7.68 0.63 -33.81
N TRP A 379 -6.75 0.17 -34.63
CA TRP A 379 -6.96 -0.09 -36.05
C TRP A 379 -6.43 -1.47 -36.44
N SER A 380 -7.30 -2.32 -36.99
CA SER A 380 -6.94 -3.64 -37.50
C SER A 380 -6.98 -3.62 -39.02
N PRO A 381 -5.92 -3.11 -39.73
CA PRO A 381 -5.91 -3.03 -41.18
C PRO A 381 -5.97 -4.40 -41.87
N LEU A 382 -5.27 -5.36 -41.25
CA LEU A 382 -5.18 -6.75 -41.69
C LEU A 382 -5.54 -7.68 -40.52
N SER A 383 -5.87 -8.92 -40.82
CA SER A 383 -6.24 -9.92 -39.80
C SER A 383 -5.11 -10.28 -38.83
N ASN A 384 -3.85 -10.06 -39.23
CA ASN A 384 -2.64 -10.35 -38.50
C ASN A 384 -1.98 -9.10 -37.85
N HIS A 385 -2.56 -7.88 -38.04
CA HIS A 385 -2.09 -6.64 -37.46
C HIS A 385 -3.14 -5.96 -36.61
N MET A 386 -2.77 -5.53 -35.43
CA MET A 386 -3.58 -4.74 -34.52
C MET A 386 -2.80 -3.50 -34.07
N LEU A 387 -2.87 -2.45 -34.86
CA LEU A 387 -2.22 -1.19 -34.57
C LEU A 387 -2.99 -0.40 -33.51
N ARG A 388 -2.26 0.21 -32.61
CA ARG A 388 -2.82 1.18 -31.67
C ARG A 388 -1.89 2.39 -31.64
N ALA A 389 -2.46 3.57 -31.77
CA ALA A 389 -1.75 4.83 -31.62
C ALA A 389 -2.54 5.76 -30.71
N GLY A 390 -1.87 6.50 -29.88
CA GLY A 390 -2.58 7.38 -28.96
C GLY A 390 -1.70 8.46 -28.35
N VAL A 391 -2.37 9.38 -27.69
CA VAL A 391 -1.80 10.50 -26.95
C VAL A 391 -2.29 10.48 -25.51
N SER A 392 -1.45 10.95 -24.60
CA SER A 392 -1.84 11.14 -23.20
C SER A 392 -1.27 12.46 -22.69
N LEU A 393 -2.13 13.27 -22.13
CA LEU A 393 -1.83 14.59 -21.60
C LEU A 393 -2.24 14.58 -20.14
N SER A 394 -1.35 14.95 -19.24
CA SER A 394 -1.71 15.10 -17.83
C SER A 394 -1.05 16.32 -17.19
N ARG A 395 -1.74 16.88 -16.23
CA ARG A 395 -1.23 17.91 -15.34
C ARG A 395 -1.46 17.49 -13.90
N GLN A 396 -0.35 17.27 -13.23
CA GLN A 396 -0.32 16.93 -11.81
C GLN A 396 0.02 18.16 -10.97
N ARG A 397 -0.72 18.36 -9.88
CA ARG A 397 -0.44 19.35 -8.86
C ARG A 397 -0.04 18.61 -7.59
N LEU A 398 1.16 18.91 -7.12
CA LEU A 398 1.74 18.37 -5.90
C LEU A 398 1.87 19.52 -4.90
N LYS A 399 1.38 19.32 -3.68
CA LYS A 399 1.41 20.35 -2.62
C LYS A 399 1.69 19.67 -1.29
N PRO A 400 2.96 19.33 -1.01
CA PRO A 400 3.37 18.95 0.34
C PRO A 400 3.39 20.20 1.22
N GLU A 401 2.84 20.08 2.42
CA GLU A 401 2.84 21.13 3.43
C GLU A 401 3.31 20.55 4.76
N ALA A 402 4.09 21.30 5.50
CA ALA A 402 4.50 20.97 6.84
C ALA A 402 4.52 22.23 7.70
N GLY A 403 4.00 22.11 8.90
CA GLY A 403 3.96 23.22 9.86
C GLY A 403 4.30 22.73 11.27
N VAL A 404 4.99 23.56 12.01
CA VAL A 404 5.28 23.37 13.44
C VAL A 404 4.91 24.67 14.16
N SER A 405 4.15 24.53 15.22
CA SER A 405 3.92 25.59 16.20
C SER A 405 4.40 25.06 17.54
N ARG A 406 5.28 25.78 18.17
CA ARG A 406 5.81 25.49 19.51
C ARG A 406 5.60 26.72 20.36
N VAL A 407 4.97 26.55 21.50
CA VAL A 407 4.82 27.58 22.53
C VAL A 407 5.35 27.00 23.80
N TYR A 408 6.29 27.68 24.44
CA TYR A 408 6.78 27.27 25.76
C TYR A 408 6.84 28.47 26.69
N ASP A 409 6.67 28.15 27.96
CA ASP A 409 6.85 29.06 29.09
C ASP A 409 7.65 28.32 30.17
N LYS A 410 8.70 28.99 30.67
CA LYS A 410 9.65 28.46 31.66
C LYS A 410 9.88 29.48 32.73
N VAL A 411 9.67 29.07 33.96
CA VAL A 411 10.00 29.87 35.15
C VAL A 411 11.00 29.10 35.97
N LYS A 412 12.12 29.71 36.33
CA LYS A 412 13.19 29.10 37.12
C LYS A 412 13.58 30.01 38.26
N LEU A 413 13.76 29.45 39.49
CA LEU A 413 14.35 30.12 40.60
C LEU A 413 15.83 30.43 40.29
N VAL A 414 16.22 31.68 40.35
CA VAL A 414 17.59 32.12 40.01
C VAL A 414 18.37 32.48 41.28
N GLU A 415 17.71 33.06 42.28
CA GLU A 415 18.38 33.61 43.45
C GLU A 415 17.48 33.57 44.69
N VAL A 416 18.08 33.29 45.83
CA VAL A 416 17.44 33.43 47.16
C VAL A 416 18.23 34.52 47.86
N ASP A 417 17.64 35.68 48.16
CA ASP A 417 18.33 36.73 48.84
C ASP A 417 18.58 36.45 50.34
N GLU A 418 19.40 37.26 50.98
CA GLU A 418 19.75 37.07 52.43
C GLU A 418 18.53 37.15 53.36
N SER A 419 17.44 37.72 52.91
CA SER A 419 16.17 37.83 53.65
C SER A 419 15.22 36.66 53.37
N GLY A 420 15.59 35.73 52.49
CA GLY A 420 14.75 34.61 52.05
C GLY A 420 13.80 34.98 50.89
N GLY A 421 13.95 36.16 50.28
CA GLY A 421 13.19 36.57 49.10
C GLY A 421 13.61 35.75 47.88
N LEU A 422 12.63 35.29 47.12
CA LEU A 422 12.81 34.45 45.93
C LEU A 422 12.79 35.26 44.64
N ARG A 423 13.81 35.13 43.81
CA ARG A 423 13.88 35.79 42.51
C ARG A 423 13.78 34.72 41.40
N TYR A 424 12.82 34.91 40.52
CA TYR A 424 12.57 34.04 39.39
C TYR A 424 12.99 34.71 38.09
N ALA A 425 13.54 33.90 37.16
CA ALA A 425 13.66 34.25 35.77
C ALA A 425 12.57 33.55 35.00
N SER A 426 11.91 34.26 34.13
CA SER A 426 10.96 33.65 33.16
C SER A 426 11.51 33.78 31.76
N ASP A 427 11.30 32.77 30.99
CA ASP A 427 11.61 32.69 29.57
C ASP A 427 10.41 32.10 28.84
N ALA A 428 9.92 32.76 27.81
CA ALA A 428 8.79 32.29 27.01
C ALA A 428 9.07 32.59 25.55
N ASP A 429 8.80 31.65 24.68
CA ASP A 429 8.98 31.83 23.24
C ASP A 429 7.91 31.10 22.45
N THR A 430 7.65 31.60 21.25
CA THR A 430 6.74 31.04 20.29
C THR A 430 7.47 30.88 18.96
N LEU A 431 7.69 29.62 18.58
CA LEU A 431 8.20 29.28 17.26
C LEU A 431 7.05 28.89 16.36
N TYR A 432 6.92 29.56 15.24
CA TYR A 432 6.01 29.17 14.17
C TYR A 432 6.77 28.96 12.88
N PHE A 433 6.59 27.81 12.29
CA PHE A 433 7.21 27.47 11.01
C PHE A 433 6.18 26.79 10.10
N HIS A 434 6.09 27.25 8.86
CA HIS A 434 5.22 26.66 7.86
C HIS A 434 5.89 26.66 6.48
N VAL A 435 5.93 25.49 5.86
CA VAL A 435 6.43 25.31 4.50
C VAL A 435 5.32 24.75 3.63
N SER A 436 5.10 25.36 2.50
CA SER A 436 4.18 24.88 1.48
C SER A 436 4.77 25.18 0.11
N GLU A 437 5.04 24.13 -0.66
CA GLU A 437 5.53 24.26 -2.03
C GLU A 437 4.51 23.68 -2.99
N LYS A 438 4.07 24.46 -3.97
CA LYS A 438 3.22 24.00 -5.06
C LYS A 438 4.08 23.67 -6.27
N GLN A 439 4.04 22.43 -6.69
CA GLN A 439 4.70 21.96 -7.90
C GLN A 439 3.64 21.52 -8.92
N TYR A 440 3.89 21.84 -10.17
CA TYR A 440 3.07 21.36 -11.28
C TYR A 440 3.95 20.58 -12.23
N LEU A 441 3.62 19.31 -12.43
CA LEU A 441 4.23 18.47 -13.46
C LEU A 441 3.25 18.31 -14.61
N ASN A 442 3.64 18.78 -15.79
CA ASN A 442 2.93 18.49 -17.02
C ASN A 442 3.60 17.31 -17.71
N THR A 443 2.80 16.36 -18.14
CA THR A 443 3.27 15.16 -18.84
C THR A 443 2.55 15.05 -20.18
N TRP A 444 3.31 15.04 -21.25
CA TRP A 444 2.81 14.84 -22.60
C TRP A 444 3.44 13.60 -23.20
N SER A 445 2.65 12.75 -23.77
CA SER A 445 3.18 11.55 -24.40
C SER A 445 2.36 11.16 -25.63
N ALA A 446 3.05 10.60 -26.60
CA ALA A 446 2.46 9.93 -27.74
C ALA A 446 3.05 8.53 -27.87
N TYR A 447 2.27 7.60 -28.36
CA TYR A 447 2.72 6.23 -28.55
C TYR A 447 2.09 5.59 -29.79
N VAL A 448 2.80 4.59 -30.28
CA VAL A 448 2.33 3.65 -31.29
C VAL A 448 2.73 2.25 -30.88
N GLU A 449 1.86 1.29 -31.07
CA GLU A 449 2.14 -0.14 -30.85
C GLU A 449 1.44 -0.97 -31.92
N ASP A 450 2.09 -2.04 -32.36
CA ASP A 450 1.51 -3.06 -33.22
C ASP A 450 1.63 -4.44 -32.57
N ASP A 451 0.50 -5.10 -32.43
CA ASP A 451 0.43 -6.50 -32.03
C ASP A 451 0.18 -7.33 -33.29
N PHE A 452 1.22 -7.93 -33.85
CA PHE A 452 1.15 -8.62 -35.12
C PHE A 452 1.68 -10.04 -35.12
N THR A 453 1.17 -10.84 -36.02
CA THR A 453 1.48 -12.25 -36.14
C THR A 453 2.10 -12.47 -37.54
N PRO A 454 3.45 -12.39 -37.68
CA PRO A 454 4.11 -12.57 -38.97
C PRO A 454 3.88 -13.98 -39.54
N PHE A 455 3.85 -14.99 -38.67
CA PHE A 455 3.46 -16.35 -38.99
C PHE A 455 2.85 -17.04 -37.75
N GLY A 456 2.08 -18.11 -37.94
CA GLY A 456 1.23 -18.68 -36.89
C GLY A 456 1.91 -19.00 -35.55
N ALA A 457 3.22 -19.33 -35.55
CA ALA A 457 3.96 -19.63 -34.34
C ALA A 457 4.47 -18.35 -33.64
N LEU A 458 4.75 -17.26 -34.35
CA LEU A 458 5.35 -16.04 -33.79
C LEU A 458 4.31 -14.92 -33.69
N ARG A 459 4.19 -14.33 -32.52
CA ARG A 459 3.43 -13.10 -32.27
C ARG A 459 4.30 -12.08 -31.59
N LEU A 460 4.28 -10.86 -32.08
CA LEU A 460 5.09 -9.75 -31.60
C LEU A 460 4.17 -8.62 -31.18
N ASN A 461 4.54 -7.93 -30.10
CA ASN A 461 4.00 -6.62 -29.76
C ASN A 461 5.18 -5.66 -29.72
N ALA A 462 5.28 -4.81 -30.71
CA ALA A 462 6.32 -3.79 -30.82
C ALA A 462 5.69 -2.40 -30.61
N GLY A 463 6.26 -1.62 -29.72
CA GLY A 463 5.75 -0.31 -29.40
C GLY A 463 6.83 0.71 -29.12
N PHE A 464 6.50 1.97 -29.34
CA PHE A 464 7.34 3.09 -28.99
C PHE A 464 6.47 4.18 -28.34
N ARG A 465 6.94 4.69 -27.22
CA ARG A 465 6.35 5.84 -26.53
C ARG A 465 7.37 6.95 -26.42
N ALA A 466 6.99 8.15 -26.77
CA ALA A 466 7.73 9.38 -26.50
C ALA A 466 7.03 10.12 -25.38
N ILE A 467 7.77 10.46 -24.33
CA ILE A 467 7.21 11.16 -23.17
C ILE A 467 8.04 12.39 -22.82
N VAL A 468 7.36 13.48 -22.53
CA VAL A 468 7.95 14.74 -22.10
C VAL A 468 7.38 15.09 -20.73
N TYR A 469 8.26 15.32 -19.78
CA TYR A 469 7.94 15.84 -18.46
C TYR A 469 8.40 17.30 -18.37
N SER A 470 7.52 18.18 -17.91
CA SER A 470 7.83 19.59 -17.72
C SER A 470 7.39 20.08 -16.35
N VAL A 471 8.35 20.56 -15.60
CA VAL A 471 8.20 21.21 -14.29
C VAL A 471 8.79 22.60 -14.41
N ARG A 472 8.42 23.54 -13.56
CA ARG A 472 8.89 24.94 -13.59
C ARG A 472 10.39 25.02 -13.87
N GLY A 473 10.74 25.57 -15.05
CA GLY A 473 12.12 25.80 -15.47
C GLY A 473 12.90 24.58 -15.96
N HIS A 474 12.28 23.37 -15.95
CA HIS A 474 12.98 22.16 -16.38
C HIS A 474 12.07 21.27 -17.24
N THR A 475 12.59 20.77 -18.35
CA THR A 475 11.90 19.84 -19.25
C THR A 475 12.81 18.66 -19.57
N SER A 476 12.26 17.47 -19.48
CA SER A 476 12.96 16.22 -19.75
C SER A 476 12.21 15.37 -20.75
N PHE A 477 12.93 14.74 -21.67
CA PHE A 477 12.42 13.84 -22.70
C PHE A 477 12.89 12.40 -22.44
N SER A 478 11.98 11.45 -22.64
CA SER A 478 12.31 10.02 -22.57
C SER A 478 11.72 9.27 -23.77
N PRO A 479 12.56 8.67 -24.64
CA PRO A 479 12.13 7.67 -25.60
C PRO A 479 12.00 6.31 -24.91
N GLU A 480 10.86 5.64 -25.09
CA GLU A 480 10.53 4.39 -24.43
C GLU A 480 10.18 3.29 -25.44
N PRO A 481 11.20 2.62 -26.04
CA PRO A 481 10.98 1.44 -26.86
C PRO A 481 10.51 0.27 -26.01
N ARG A 482 9.60 -0.54 -26.56
CA ARG A 482 9.04 -1.73 -25.94
C ARG A 482 8.86 -2.83 -26.95
N LEU A 483 9.22 -4.04 -26.57
CA LEU A 483 9.09 -5.21 -27.41
C LEU A 483 8.66 -6.41 -26.54
N SER A 484 7.66 -7.11 -26.96
CA SER A 484 7.31 -8.43 -26.42
C SER A 484 7.10 -9.39 -27.57
N ALA A 485 7.66 -10.57 -27.43
CA ALA A 485 7.59 -11.64 -28.42
C ALA A 485 7.11 -12.94 -27.77
N ARG A 486 6.31 -13.69 -28.51
CA ARG A 486 5.88 -15.05 -28.14
C ARG A 486 6.10 -15.97 -29.33
N LEU A 487 6.88 -17.03 -29.10
CA LEU A 487 7.11 -18.12 -30.07
C LEU A 487 6.45 -19.40 -29.54
N MET A 488 5.47 -19.91 -30.26
CA MET A 488 4.87 -21.22 -29.96
C MET A 488 5.83 -22.34 -30.38
N MET A 489 6.15 -23.24 -29.46
CA MET A 489 6.94 -24.46 -29.66
C MET A 489 5.98 -25.65 -29.58
N GLY A 490 5.08 -25.78 -30.58
CA GLY A 490 3.98 -26.72 -30.59
C GLY A 490 2.68 -26.11 -30.05
N SER A 491 1.72 -26.96 -29.64
CA SER A 491 0.38 -26.53 -29.22
C SER A 491 0.33 -26.04 -27.78
N ASN A 492 1.23 -26.53 -26.93
CA ASN A 492 1.12 -26.42 -25.47
C ASN A 492 2.31 -25.74 -24.81
N LEU A 493 3.29 -25.26 -25.58
CA LEU A 493 4.50 -24.62 -25.06
C LEU A 493 4.77 -23.33 -25.83
N ALA A 494 5.09 -22.26 -25.12
CA ALA A 494 5.49 -20.99 -25.68
C ALA A 494 6.73 -20.43 -25.00
N LEU A 495 7.69 -19.97 -25.81
CA LEU A 495 8.80 -19.13 -25.36
C LEU A 495 8.37 -17.67 -25.47
N LYS A 496 8.64 -16.89 -24.45
CA LYS A 496 8.34 -15.45 -24.41
C LYS A 496 9.57 -14.64 -24.04
N ALA A 497 9.71 -13.48 -24.65
CA ALA A 497 10.77 -12.53 -24.34
C ALA A 497 10.21 -11.11 -24.34
N SER A 498 10.75 -10.23 -23.52
CA SER A 498 10.36 -8.82 -23.54
C SER A 498 11.50 -7.90 -23.15
N TYR A 499 11.43 -6.68 -23.70
CA TYR A 499 12.24 -5.52 -23.29
C TYR A 499 11.33 -4.31 -23.15
N ALA A 500 11.55 -3.52 -22.10
CA ALA A 500 10.83 -2.25 -21.94
C ALA A 500 11.73 -1.22 -21.25
N ARG A 501 11.72 -0.01 -21.79
CA ARG A 501 12.23 1.20 -21.15
C ARG A 501 11.08 2.02 -20.61
N MET A 502 11.25 2.57 -19.42
CA MET A 502 10.23 3.29 -18.67
C MET A 502 10.86 4.48 -17.95
N SER A 503 10.05 5.54 -17.75
CA SER A 503 10.45 6.70 -16.97
C SER A 503 9.34 7.17 -16.04
N GLN A 504 9.73 7.94 -15.03
CA GLN A 504 8.82 8.49 -14.01
C GLN A 504 9.29 9.86 -13.57
N GLY A 505 8.40 10.85 -13.64
CA GLY A 505 8.68 12.25 -13.30
C GLY A 505 8.23 12.68 -11.92
N ILE A 506 7.55 11.82 -11.16
CA ILE A 506 7.17 12.07 -9.76
C ILE A 506 7.83 11.06 -8.83
N HIS A 507 8.02 11.47 -7.59
CA HIS A 507 8.66 10.65 -6.56
C HIS A 507 7.83 10.71 -5.29
N ARG A 508 7.81 9.62 -4.54
CA ARG A 508 7.32 9.59 -3.17
C ARG A 508 8.50 9.38 -2.23
N LEU A 509 8.75 10.34 -1.40
CA LEU A 509 9.75 10.25 -0.34
C LEU A 509 9.13 9.53 0.84
N VAL A 510 9.55 8.29 1.06
CA VAL A 510 8.95 7.38 2.04
C VAL A 510 9.76 7.37 3.31
N SER A 511 9.10 7.59 4.44
CA SER A 511 9.71 7.56 5.77
C SER A 511 9.69 6.20 6.44
N GLY A 512 8.85 5.29 5.98
CA GLY A 512 8.65 3.97 6.58
C GLY A 512 8.04 2.95 5.61
N ASN A 513 7.54 1.85 6.12
CA ASN A 513 6.94 0.78 5.31
C ASN A 513 5.42 0.91 5.17
N LEU A 514 4.81 1.77 5.97
CA LEU A 514 3.39 2.10 5.88
C LEU A 514 3.22 3.44 5.18
N VAL A 515 2.06 3.66 4.58
CA VAL A 515 1.69 4.96 4.04
C VAL A 515 1.56 5.95 5.19
N MET A 516 2.38 7.00 5.16
CA MET A 516 2.42 8.01 6.21
C MET A 516 2.14 9.39 5.62
N ALA A 517 1.56 10.28 6.43
CA ALA A 517 1.37 11.68 6.06
C ALA A 517 2.69 12.42 5.82
N SER A 518 3.75 11.97 6.48
CA SER A 518 5.10 12.46 6.27
C SER A 518 5.69 12.09 4.91
N ASP A 519 5.08 11.12 4.21
CA ASP A 519 5.47 10.78 2.85
C ASP A 519 5.10 11.93 1.91
N ARG A 520 6.09 12.43 1.22
CA ARG A 520 5.93 13.59 0.35
C ARG A 520 5.92 13.17 -1.11
N TRP A 521 4.90 13.57 -1.84
CA TRP A 521 4.90 13.50 -3.29
C TRP A 521 5.55 14.75 -3.84
N VAL A 522 6.62 14.57 -4.63
CA VAL A 522 7.43 15.63 -5.22
C VAL A 522 7.65 15.36 -6.70
N ALA A 523 7.79 16.43 -7.49
CA ALA A 523 8.13 16.31 -8.88
C ALA A 523 9.66 16.32 -9.07
N MET A 524 10.13 15.78 -10.19
CA MET A 524 11.51 15.94 -10.63
C MET A 524 11.91 17.43 -10.69
N THR A 525 13.20 17.70 -10.58
CA THR A 525 13.79 19.04 -10.70
C THR A 525 15.00 19.00 -11.63
N SER A 526 15.71 20.12 -11.80
CA SER A 526 17.01 20.13 -12.48
C SER A 526 18.03 19.21 -11.82
N ASP A 527 18.03 19.20 -10.47
CA ASP A 527 19.03 18.49 -9.64
C ASP A 527 18.61 17.06 -9.31
N ILE A 528 17.29 16.80 -9.33
CA ILE A 528 16.68 15.51 -9.10
C ILE A 528 15.94 15.09 -10.37
N PRO A 529 16.65 14.44 -11.32
CA PRO A 529 16.11 14.14 -12.63
C PRO A 529 15.06 13.02 -12.56
N MET A 530 14.27 12.86 -13.64
CA MET A 530 13.33 11.75 -13.76
C MET A 530 14.03 10.40 -13.56
N MET A 531 13.38 9.50 -12.84
CA MET A 531 13.81 8.12 -12.72
C MET A 531 13.64 7.38 -14.06
N LYS A 532 14.52 6.42 -14.32
CA LYS A 532 14.47 5.55 -15.49
C LYS A 532 14.65 4.09 -15.11
N SER A 533 14.02 3.21 -15.87
CA SER A 533 14.16 1.76 -15.73
C SER A 533 14.25 1.14 -17.12
N ASP A 534 15.22 0.23 -17.28
CA ASP A 534 15.32 -0.70 -18.42
C ASP A 534 15.10 -2.11 -17.87
N GLN A 535 14.22 -2.91 -18.47
CA GLN A 535 13.95 -4.27 -18.03
C GLN A 535 13.92 -5.24 -19.21
N CYS A 536 14.61 -6.37 -19.05
CA CYS A 536 14.52 -7.54 -19.92
C CYS A 536 13.88 -8.70 -19.15
N ALA A 537 13.11 -9.52 -19.84
CA ALA A 537 12.60 -10.76 -19.30
C ALA A 537 12.53 -11.87 -20.36
N LEU A 538 12.71 -13.11 -19.91
CA LEU A 538 12.63 -14.32 -20.72
C LEU A 538 11.85 -15.37 -19.95
N GLY A 539 10.93 -16.08 -20.60
CA GLY A 539 10.09 -17.05 -19.92
C GLY A 539 9.51 -18.14 -20.82
N LEU A 540 8.99 -19.15 -20.16
CA LEU A 540 8.32 -20.30 -20.76
C LEU A 540 6.92 -20.41 -20.16
N ASP A 541 5.92 -20.49 -21.00
CA ASP A 541 4.54 -20.83 -20.62
C ASP A 541 4.18 -22.19 -21.20
N ALA A 542 3.56 -23.05 -20.39
CA ALA A 542 3.12 -24.37 -20.79
C ALA A 542 1.70 -24.69 -20.32
N SER A 543 0.92 -25.28 -21.19
CA SER A 543 -0.35 -25.95 -20.86
C SER A 543 -0.04 -27.42 -20.58
N LEU A 544 -0.33 -27.86 -19.36
CA LEU A 544 -0.08 -29.21 -18.88
C LEU A 544 -1.39 -30.01 -18.82
N PRO A 545 -1.34 -31.34 -18.72
CA PRO A 545 -2.53 -32.17 -18.43
C PRO A 545 -3.27 -31.67 -17.18
N TRP A 546 -4.51 -32.11 -17.01
CA TRP A 546 -5.38 -31.81 -15.86
C TRP A 546 -5.74 -30.32 -15.69
N HIS A 547 -5.79 -29.57 -16.78
CA HIS A 547 -6.08 -28.13 -16.79
C HIS A 547 -5.06 -27.28 -16.00
N LEU A 548 -3.82 -27.75 -15.91
CA LEU A 548 -2.73 -27.00 -15.30
C LEU A 548 -2.06 -26.08 -16.34
N SER A 549 -1.74 -24.88 -15.91
CA SER A 549 -0.88 -23.94 -16.64
C SER A 549 0.35 -23.61 -15.82
N LEU A 550 1.52 -23.70 -16.44
CA LEU A 550 2.82 -23.39 -15.86
C LEU A 550 3.41 -22.18 -16.56
N SER A 551 3.90 -21.22 -15.78
CA SER A 551 4.70 -20.08 -16.26
C SER A 551 5.98 -20.00 -15.43
N VAL A 552 7.11 -19.91 -16.11
CA VAL A 552 8.44 -19.70 -15.51
C VAL A 552 9.08 -18.52 -16.20
N GLU A 553 9.54 -17.53 -15.45
CA GLU A 553 10.05 -16.28 -15.99
C GLU A 553 11.29 -15.81 -15.21
N GLY A 554 12.37 -15.45 -15.94
CA GLY A 554 13.53 -14.75 -15.39
C GLY A 554 13.55 -13.30 -15.87
N TYR A 555 13.94 -12.38 -15.00
CA TYR A 555 14.03 -10.96 -15.35
C TYR A 555 15.30 -10.32 -14.82
N TYR A 556 15.72 -9.23 -15.49
CA TYR A 556 16.75 -8.30 -15.02
C TYR A 556 16.29 -6.86 -15.29
N LYS A 557 16.42 -5.99 -14.28
CA LYS A 557 15.96 -4.60 -14.28
C LYS A 557 17.09 -3.68 -13.82
N TRP A 558 17.40 -2.68 -14.62
CA TRP A 558 18.32 -1.59 -14.28
C TRP A 558 17.51 -0.36 -13.90
N LEU A 559 17.92 0.33 -12.83
CA LEU A 559 17.28 1.53 -12.31
C LEU A 559 18.31 2.66 -12.28
N LYS A 560 17.89 3.85 -12.74
CA LYS A 560 18.71 5.07 -12.76
C LYS A 560 17.93 6.22 -12.13
N ASN A 561 18.68 7.11 -11.49
CA ASN A 561 18.15 8.31 -10.83
C ASN A 561 17.15 7.97 -9.72
N LEU A 562 17.35 6.86 -9.02
CA LEU A 562 16.61 6.56 -7.79
C LEU A 562 16.89 7.65 -6.77
N ILE A 563 15.91 7.96 -5.93
CA ILE A 563 16.10 8.87 -4.80
C ILE A 563 15.87 8.12 -3.49
N ASP A 564 16.64 8.52 -2.49
CA ASP A 564 16.50 8.02 -1.12
C ASP A 564 16.99 9.10 -0.15
N TYR A 565 16.54 9.06 1.10
CA TYR A 565 17.06 9.97 2.13
C TYR A 565 18.54 9.72 2.40
N ARG A 566 19.28 10.79 2.61
CA ARG A 566 20.69 10.74 3.05
C ARG A 566 20.79 10.10 4.43
N ASP A 567 21.96 9.55 4.75
CA ASP A 567 22.22 9.00 6.08
C ASP A 567 22.14 10.12 7.13
N GLY A 568 21.56 9.81 8.28
CA GLY A 568 21.39 10.76 9.39
C GLY A 568 20.31 11.82 9.20
N VAL A 569 19.52 11.75 8.11
CA VAL A 569 18.42 12.68 7.84
C VAL A 569 17.11 12.13 8.42
N SER A 570 16.40 12.97 9.16
CA SER A 570 15.02 12.68 9.57
C SER A 570 14.01 13.26 8.57
N TYR A 571 13.02 12.47 8.21
CA TYR A 571 11.92 12.90 7.34
C TYR A 571 11.01 13.98 7.97
N ASN A 572 11.07 14.13 9.31
CA ASN A 572 10.34 15.17 10.03
C ASN A 572 10.99 16.56 9.92
N MET A 573 12.12 16.67 9.24
CA MET A 573 12.81 17.96 9.02
C MET A 573 12.01 18.86 8.10
N THR A 574 11.16 19.67 8.69
CA THR A 574 10.26 20.56 7.97
C THR A 574 10.91 21.88 7.56
N GLN A 575 12.03 22.24 8.20
CA GLN A 575 12.72 23.52 8.00
C GLN A 575 13.76 23.50 6.86
N VAL A 576 14.02 22.31 6.28
CA VAL A 576 15.02 22.13 5.22
C VAL A 576 14.33 21.84 3.91
N ASP A 577 14.88 22.35 2.82
CA ASP A 577 14.42 21.99 1.49
C ASP A 577 14.57 20.47 1.30
N TRP A 578 13.49 19.81 0.87
CA TRP A 578 13.51 18.37 0.69
C TRP A 578 14.60 17.88 -0.29
N ARG A 579 15.04 18.75 -1.22
CA ARG A 579 16.10 18.47 -2.19
C ARG A 579 17.44 18.22 -1.51
N ASP A 580 17.68 18.90 -0.40
CA ASP A 580 18.89 18.74 0.40
C ASP A 580 18.87 17.48 1.27
N LEU A 581 17.68 16.91 1.51
CA LEU A 581 17.51 15.72 2.33
C LEU A 581 17.73 14.42 1.57
N VAL A 582 17.72 14.45 0.23
CA VAL A 582 17.78 13.26 -0.60
C VAL A 582 19.08 13.17 -1.39
N ALA A 583 19.40 11.96 -1.79
CA ALA A 583 20.48 11.63 -2.71
C ALA A 583 19.92 10.96 -3.96
N VAL A 584 20.63 11.12 -5.08
CA VAL A 584 20.30 10.48 -6.36
C VAL A 584 21.27 9.33 -6.60
N GLY A 585 20.72 8.16 -6.94
CA GLY A 585 21.50 6.93 -7.11
C GLY A 585 20.99 6.04 -8.23
N LYS A 586 21.47 4.82 -8.22
CA LYS A 586 21.13 3.76 -9.16
C LYS A 586 20.81 2.47 -8.44
N GLY A 587 20.24 1.51 -9.15
CA GLY A 587 19.97 0.19 -8.60
C GLY A 587 19.80 -0.86 -9.69
N HIS A 588 19.72 -2.09 -9.28
CA HIS A 588 19.34 -3.19 -10.14
C HIS A 588 18.58 -4.26 -9.37
N SER A 589 17.71 -4.94 -10.07
CA SER A 589 16.92 -6.04 -9.52
C SER A 589 16.82 -7.18 -10.51
N TYR A 590 16.89 -8.41 -10.02
CA TYR A 590 16.74 -9.59 -10.85
C TYR A 590 16.10 -10.73 -10.08
N GLY A 591 15.47 -11.66 -10.78
CA GLY A 591 14.80 -12.77 -10.14
C GLY A 591 14.29 -13.83 -11.09
N LEU A 592 13.82 -14.91 -10.48
CA LEU A 592 13.14 -16.02 -11.12
C LEU A 592 11.73 -16.14 -10.51
N GLU A 593 10.73 -16.24 -11.36
CA GLU A 593 9.32 -16.32 -11.01
C GLU A 593 8.72 -17.61 -11.58
N LEU A 594 7.90 -18.29 -10.79
CA LEU A 594 7.18 -19.50 -11.18
C LEU A 594 5.73 -19.37 -10.76
N MET A 595 4.81 -19.72 -11.64
CA MET A 595 3.38 -19.85 -11.37
C MET A 595 2.85 -21.14 -11.96
N LEU A 596 2.22 -21.96 -11.12
CA LEU A 596 1.46 -23.13 -11.51
C LEU A 596 0.01 -22.89 -11.10
N GLU A 597 -0.92 -22.97 -12.03
CA GLU A 597 -2.32 -22.66 -11.82
C GLU A 597 -3.24 -23.74 -12.38
N ARG A 598 -4.31 -24.04 -11.66
CA ARG A 598 -5.41 -24.88 -12.10
C ARG A 598 -6.72 -24.11 -12.03
N LYS A 599 -7.29 -23.76 -13.19
CA LYS A 599 -8.46 -22.87 -13.31
C LYS A 599 -9.80 -23.61 -13.30
N ALA A 600 -9.80 -24.91 -13.58
CA ALA A 600 -11.02 -25.67 -13.81
C ALA A 600 -11.09 -26.96 -12.99
N GLY A 601 -12.32 -27.43 -12.71
CA GLY A 601 -12.62 -28.63 -11.91
C GLY A 601 -13.00 -28.27 -10.47
N ASN A 602 -13.30 -29.28 -9.68
CA ASN A 602 -13.68 -29.11 -8.27
C ASN A 602 -12.49 -28.71 -7.38
N LEU A 603 -11.28 -29.10 -7.77
CA LEU A 603 -10.06 -28.63 -7.14
C LEU A 603 -9.44 -27.55 -8.03
N THR A 604 -9.35 -26.33 -7.52
CA THR A 604 -8.74 -25.17 -8.19
C THR A 604 -7.71 -24.52 -7.30
N GLY A 605 -6.83 -23.72 -7.87
CA GLY A 605 -5.83 -23.01 -7.06
C GLY A 605 -4.60 -22.67 -7.86
N TRP A 606 -3.63 -22.08 -7.16
CA TRP A 606 -2.35 -21.71 -7.74
C TRP A 606 -1.24 -21.81 -6.72
N LEU A 607 -0.04 -22.04 -7.23
CA LEU A 607 1.21 -21.97 -6.52
C LEU A 607 2.06 -20.89 -7.20
N SER A 608 2.59 -19.97 -6.42
CA SER A 608 3.54 -18.98 -6.90
C SER A 608 4.83 -19.03 -6.10
N TYR A 609 5.94 -18.85 -6.80
CA TYR A 609 7.25 -18.74 -6.18
C TYR A 609 8.05 -17.62 -6.85
N THR A 610 8.71 -16.81 -6.04
CA THR A 610 9.64 -15.78 -6.50
C THR A 610 10.94 -15.89 -5.72
N TRP A 611 12.04 -16.00 -6.45
CA TRP A 611 13.37 -15.72 -5.95
C TRP A 611 13.82 -14.40 -6.54
N SER A 612 14.24 -13.43 -5.71
CA SER A 612 14.64 -12.13 -6.21
C SER A 612 15.75 -11.49 -5.38
N LYS A 613 16.49 -10.55 -6.01
CA LYS A 613 17.49 -9.72 -5.36
C LYS A 613 17.37 -8.30 -5.90
N SER A 614 17.31 -7.31 -4.99
CA SER A 614 17.24 -5.90 -5.33
C SER A 614 18.30 -5.11 -4.56
N LEU A 615 19.11 -4.35 -5.29
CA LEU A 615 20.26 -3.61 -4.77
C LEU A 615 20.20 -2.16 -5.23
N ARG A 616 20.75 -1.28 -4.38
CA ARG A 616 20.83 0.17 -4.61
C ARG A 616 22.23 0.67 -4.31
N GLN A 617 22.64 1.73 -4.98
CA GLN A 617 23.91 2.40 -4.76
C GLN A 617 23.77 3.90 -5.00
N PHE A 618 24.29 4.68 -4.05
CA PHE A 618 24.35 6.14 -4.09
C PHE A 618 25.79 6.54 -3.83
N ASN A 619 26.52 6.82 -4.89
CA ASN A 619 27.98 7.09 -4.84
C ASN A 619 28.40 8.28 -5.72
N GLY A 620 27.44 9.10 -6.17
CA GLY A 620 27.70 10.32 -6.91
C GLY A 620 28.30 11.42 -6.01
N HIS A 621 28.98 12.41 -6.61
CA HIS A 621 29.49 13.56 -5.86
C HIS A 621 28.33 14.30 -5.16
N GLY A 622 28.43 14.47 -3.84
CA GLY A 622 27.35 15.04 -3.02
C GLY A 622 26.11 14.14 -2.83
N ASN A 623 26.10 12.92 -3.40
CA ASN A 623 24.98 11.98 -3.36
C ASN A 623 25.40 10.63 -2.74
N VAL A 624 25.93 10.66 -1.52
CA VAL A 624 26.45 9.47 -0.85
C VAL A 624 25.45 8.97 0.19
N VAL A 625 25.10 7.68 0.09
CA VAL A 625 24.34 6.93 1.10
C VAL A 625 25.10 5.63 1.38
N ASN A 626 25.11 5.17 2.59
CA ASN A 626 25.81 3.98 3.06
C ASN A 626 27.33 4.00 2.72
N GLY A 627 27.94 5.19 2.79
CA GLY A 627 29.32 5.37 2.41
C GLY A 627 29.62 5.09 0.92
N GLY A 628 28.64 5.25 0.04
CA GLY A 628 28.74 4.96 -1.39
C GLY A 628 28.73 3.47 -1.76
N ARG A 629 28.64 2.58 -0.77
CA ARG A 629 28.59 1.12 -0.98
C ARG A 629 27.19 0.68 -1.40
N GLU A 630 27.13 -0.39 -2.16
CA GLU A 630 25.89 -1.04 -2.53
C GLU A 630 25.19 -1.65 -1.30
N PHE A 631 23.86 -1.54 -1.25
CA PHE A 631 23.04 -2.10 -0.17
C PHE A 631 21.73 -2.65 -0.72
N TYR A 632 21.07 -3.50 0.05
CA TYR A 632 19.78 -4.09 -0.32
C TYR A 632 18.65 -3.06 -0.26
N ALA A 633 17.72 -3.15 -1.19
CA ALA A 633 16.46 -2.40 -1.08
C ALA A 633 15.70 -2.80 0.21
N PRO A 634 14.95 -1.90 0.85
CA PRO A 634 14.19 -2.23 2.06
C PRO A 634 13.19 -3.36 1.85
N THR A 635 12.69 -3.51 0.62
CA THR A 635 11.72 -4.51 0.19
C THR A 635 12.37 -5.74 -0.46
N ASP A 636 13.67 -5.99 -0.23
CA ASP A 636 14.33 -7.20 -0.71
C ASP A 636 13.93 -8.41 0.12
N HIS A 637 12.93 -9.14 -0.34
CA HIS A 637 12.57 -10.47 0.15
C HIS A 637 13.16 -11.51 -0.79
N ARG A 638 14.07 -12.34 -0.26
CA ARG A 638 14.82 -13.31 -1.07
C ARG A 638 13.94 -14.39 -1.66
N HIS A 639 13.00 -14.90 -0.90
CA HIS A 639 12.07 -15.95 -1.29
C HIS A 639 10.66 -15.52 -0.91
N ASN A 640 9.74 -15.63 -1.85
CA ASN A 640 8.31 -15.45 -1.65
C ASN A 640 7.60 -16.66 -2.25
N PHE A 641 6.95 -17.46 -1.42
CA PHE A 641 6.22 -18.65 -1.82
C PHE A 641 4.77 -18.54 -1.34
N ASN A 642 3.83 -18.78 -2.23
CA ASN A 642 2.41 -18.81 -1.91
C ASN A 642 1.76 -20.01 -2.59
N ILE A 643 0.90 -20.70 -1.86
CA ILE A 643 0.00 -21.72 -2.40
C ILE A 643 -1.41 -21.42 -1.90
N THR A 644 -2.37 -21.46 -2.81
CA THR A 644 -3.80 -21.36 -2.50
C THR A 644 -4.53 -22.48 -3.21
N VAL A 645 -5.30 -23.25 -2.48
CA VAL A 645 -6.06 -24.38 -3.00
C VAL A 645 -7.48 -24.28 -2.48
N THR A 646 -8.45 -24.41 -3.37
CA THR A 646 -9.89 -24.45 -3.05
C THR A 646 -10.47 -25.76 -3.56
N GLN A 647 -11.10 -26.52 -2.68
CA GLN A 647 -11.89 -27.71 -3.01
C GLN A 647 -13.37 -27.38 -2.91
N HIS A 648 -14.07 -27.57 -4.02
CA HIS A 648 -15.52 -27.39 -4.11
C HIS A 648 -16.24 -28.73 -3.88
N PHE A 649 -17.28 -28.72 -3.04
CA PHE A 649 -18.16 -29.84 -2.77
C PHE A 649 -19.62 -29.40 -3.02
N SER A 650 -20.29 -30.07 -3.93
CA SER A 650 -21.73 -29.96 -4.08
C SER A 650 -22.41 -30.93 -3.11
N LEU A 651 -22.93 -30.43 -1.97
CA LEU A 651 -23.53 -31.25 -0.94
C LEU A 651 -24.95 -31.70 -1.31
N SER A 652 -25.68 -30.82 -2.02
CA SER A 652 -27.00 -31.10 -2.58
C SER A 652 -27.29 -30.15 -3.76
N HIS A 653 -28.49 -30.21 -4.35
CA HIS A 653 -28.92 -29.32 -5.44
C HIS A 653 -28.87 -27.82 -5.07
N HIS A 654 -28.92 -27.50 -3.80
CA HIS A 654 -28.97 -26.11 -3.32
C HIS A 654 -27.83 -25.74 -2.38
N TRP A 655 -27.08 -26.71 -1.88
CA TRP A 655 -26.04 -26.49 -0.91
C TRP A 655 -24.65 -26.83 -1.46
N ASN A 656 -23.72 -25.88 -1.36
CA ASN A 656 -22.33 -26.08 -1.70
C ASN A 656 -21.42 -25.74 -0.51
N LEU A 657 -20.26 -26.35 -0.50
CA LEU A 657 -19.19 -26.07 0.46
C LEU A 657 -17.89 -25.86 -0.32
N ASP A 658 -17.27 -24.72 -0.13
CA ASP A 658 -15.92 -24.43 -0.59
C ASP A 658 -14.97 -24.43 0.60
N LEU A 659 -13.95 -25.30 0.54
CA LEU A 659 -12.85 -25.32 1.50
C LEU A 659 -11.61 -24.74 0.83
N THR A 660 -11.10 -23.64 1.37
CA THR A 660 -9.89 -22.97 0.88
C THR A 660 -8.79 -23.05 1.93
N ALA A 661 -7.60 -23.46 1.51
CA ALA A 661 -6.38 -23.41 2.28
C ALA A 661 -5.35 -22.55 1.53
N ALA A 662 -4.73 -21.62 2.23
CA ALA A 662 -3.66 -20.84 1.66
C ALA A 662 -2.49 -20.74 2.63
N TRP A 663 -1.31 -21.07 2.13
CA TRP A 663 -0.07 -20.94 2.88
C TRP A 663 0.86 -19.96 2.19
N SER A 664 1.45 -19.09 2.99
CA SER A 664 2.39 -18.07 2.54
C SER A 664 3.69 -18.19 3.32
N TYR A 665 4.81 -18.04 2.62
CA TYR A 665 6.13 -17.92 3.20
C TYR A 665 6.87 -16.76 2.52
N LEU A 666 7.35 -15.83 3.33
CA LEU A 666 8.10 -14.67 2.88
C LEU A 666 9.38 -14.56 3.72
N THR A 667 10.54 -14.58 3.08
CA THR A 667 11.80 -14.29 3.77
C THR A 667 11.72 -12.90 4.40
N GLY A 668 12.23 -12.74 5.60
CA GLY A 668 12.22 -11.45 6.30
C GLY A 668 12.80 -10.34 5.43
N ARG A 669 12.18 -9.18 5.48
CA ARG A 669 12.65 -7.97 4.80
C ARG A 669 13.98 -7.48 5.36
N ARG A 670 14.61 -6.61 4.62
CA ARG A 670 15.83 -5.96 5.06
C ARG A 670 15.50 -4.74 5.92
N GLY A 671 16.27 -4.58 7.00
CA GLY A 671 16.17 -3.45 7.90
C GLY A 671 17.52 -2.89 8.28
N THR A 672 17.51 -1.65 8.71
CA THR A 672 18.67 -0.99 9.29
C THR A 672 18.48 -0.97 10.80
N ILE A 673 19.39 -1.61 11.53
CA ILE A 673 19.46 -1.48 12.99
C ILE A 673 20.60 -0.54 13.30
N ALA A 674 20.31 0.48 14.07
CA ALA A 674 21.31 1.36 14.61
C ALA A 674 22.26 0.53 15.51
N ASN A 675 23.53 0.51 15.18
CA ASN A 675 24.53 -0.29 15.89
C ASN A 675 25.51 0.56 16.68
N THR A 676 25.43 1.86 16.55
CA THR A 676 26.31 2.80 17.26
C THR A 676 25.48 3.96 17.78
N MET A 677 25.63 4.23 19.05
CA MET A 677 25.03 5.35 19.75
C MET A 677 26.08 6.43 19.88
N VAL A 678 25.83 7.58 19.29
CA VAL A 678 26.75 8.71 19.36
C VAL A 678 26.00 9.88 20.00
N THR A 679 26.54 10.40 21.09
CA THR A 679 26.13 11.70 21.59
C THR A 679 26.90 12.73 20.75
N PRO A 680 26.24 13.57 19.96
CA PRO A 680 26.96 14.58 19.16
C PRO A 680 27.74 15.50 20.10
N PRO A 681 28.99 15.79 19.79
CA PRO A 681 29.78 16.73 20.58
C PRO A 681 29.09 18.09 20.81
N ALA A 682 28.33 18.51 19.84
CA ALA A 682 27.55 19.75 19.89
C ALA A 682 26.42 19.78 20.93
N LEU A 683 25.87 18.63 21.29
CA LEU A 683 24.90 18.55 22.40
C LEU A 683 25.62 18.71 23.73
N TYR A 684 26.81 18.16 23.85
CA TYR A 684 27.62 18.30 25.07
C TYR A 684 28.07 19.75 25.28
N GLU A 685 28.50 20.45 24.23
CA GLU A 685 28.86 21.87 24.28
C GLU A 685 27.65 22.78 24.61
N TYR A 686 26.46 22.45 24.10
CA TYR A 686 25.22 23.19 24.41
C TYR A 686 24.87 23.07 25.90
N TYR A 687 24.97 21.89 26.49
CA TYR A 687 24.72 21.70 27.92
C TYR A 687 25.84 22.22 28.81
N ALA A 688 27.09 22.11 28.39
CA ALA A 688 28.22 22.66 29.11
C ALA A 688 28.21 24.21 29.13
N GLY A 689 27.77 24.84 28.05
CA GLY A 689 27.60 26.29 27.99
C GLY A 689 26.46 26.82 28.86
N GLU A 690 25.41 26.06 29.11
CA GLU A 690 24.38 26.43 30.11
C GLU A 690 24.84 26.27 31.55
N ALA A 691 25.79 25.36 31.83
CA ALA A 691 26.26 25.13 33.19
C ALA A 691 27.19 26.22 33.70
N ASP A 692 27.86 26.99 32.85
CA ASP A 692 28.78 28.06 33.20
C ASP A 692 28.22 29.49 32.92
N GLY A 693 26.97 29.57 32.44
CA GLY A 693 26.31 30.85 32.19
C GLY A 693 26.87 31.66 31.00
N THR A 694 27.73 31.06 30.18
CA THR A 694 28.24 31.70 28.96
C THR A 694 27.42 31.29 27.76
N THR A 695 26.50 32.15 27.35
CA THR A 695 25.75 32.03 26.08
C THR A 695 26.63 32.36 24.89
N SER A 696 27.62 31.55 24.57
CA SER A 696 28.27 31.64 23.28
C SER A 696 27.60 30.62 22.33
N GLY A 697 26.47 31.01 21.81
CA GLY A 697 25.76 30.25 20.78
C GLY A 697 26.53 30.21 19.46
N GLN A 698 27.73 29.67 19.43
CA GLN A 698 28.49 29.54 18.20
C GLN A 698 28.99 28.12 17.96
N TYR A 699 28.50 27.61 16.85
CA TYR A 699 29.04 26.56 16.02
C TYR A 699 28.90 25.11 16.47
N ILE A 700 27.72 24.63 16.14
CA ILE A 700 27.49 23.21 15.97
C ILE A 700 27.93 22.84 14.55
N SER A 701 28.98 22.08 14.41
CA SER A 701 29.49 21.56 13.12
C SER A 701 28.60 20.45 12.53
N PHE A 702 27.63 19.97 13.29
CA PHE A 702 26.53 19.18 12.80
C PHE A 702 25.45 20.13 12.27
N PRO A 703 24.76 19.81 11.18
CA PRO A 703 23.76 20.74 10.66
C PRO A 703 22.81 21.17 11.78
N GLN A 704 22.78 22.48 12.08
CA GLN A 704 22.00 23.08 13.19
C GLN A 704 20.53 22.66 13.21
N TRP A 705 20.02 22.26 12.06
CA TRP A 705 18.65 21.83 11.86
C TRP A 705 18.34 20.42 12.41
N VAL A 706 19.31 19.49 12.48
CA VAL A 706 19.10 18.17 13.11
C VAL A 706 18.72 18.34 14.58
N ASN A 707 19.42 19.24 15.26
CA ASN A 707 19.24 19.44 16.69
C ASN A 707 17.88 20.09 17.04
N ARG A 708 17.42 21.07 16.24
CA ARG A 708 16.18 21.80 16.57
C ARG A 708 14.91 20.96 16.39
N THR A 709 14.87 20.05 15.42
CA THR A 709 13.68 19.23 15.16
C THR A 709 13.59 18.00 16.07
N PHE A 710 14.72 17.47 16.48
CA PHE A 710 14.78 16.33 17.41
C PHE A 710 14.49 16.75 18.86
N PHE A 711 14.90 17.91 19.28
CA PHE A 711 14.64 18.46 20.62
C PHE A 711 13.14 18.62 20.91
N VAL A 712 12.36 18.89 19.89
CA VAL A 712 10.91 19.10 20.01
C VAL A 712 10.16 17.79 20.29
N LEU A 713 10.74 16.64 20.02
CA LEU A 713 10.04 15.34 20.10
C LEU A 713 10.41 14.51 21.34
N HIS A 714 11.48 14.83 22.06
CA HIS A 714 11.97 13.98 23.16
C HIS A 714 12.64 14.83 24.25
N MET A 715 11.88 15.48 25.04
CA MET A 715 12.36 16.09 26.27
C MET A 715 12.28 15.07 27.40
N GLY A 716 13.21 14.13 27.42
CA GLY A 716 13.52 13.33 28.58
C GLY A 716 14.94 13.65 29.06
N ASP A 717 15.19 13.59 30.33
CA ASP A 717 16.41 14.02 31.04
C ASP A 717 17.75 13.34 30.64
N THR A 718 17.80 12.72 29.45
CA THR A 718 19.04 12.14 28.90
C THR A 718 19.35 12.77 27.56
N PRO A 719 20.61 13.18 27.31
CA PRO A 719 21.02 13.66 26.01
C PRO A 719 20.71 12.60 24.95
N GLU A 720 19.96 13.02 23.90
CA GLU A 720 19.53 12.09 22.89
C GLU A 720 20.70 11.50 22.13
N GLN A 721 20.63 10.21 22.01
CA GLN A 721 21.66 9.42 21.38
C GLN A 721 21.27 9.19 19.94
N PHE A 722 22.08 9.70 19.02
CA PHE A 722 21.89 9.44 17.60
C PHE A 722 22.49 8.08 17.25
N TYR A 723 21.65 7.26 16.63
CA TYR A 723 22.10 5.98 16.13
C TYR A 723 22.68 6.16 14.73
N THR A 724 23.92 5.91 14.58
CA THR A 724 24.56 5.86 13.27
C THR A 724 24.73 4.43 12.82
N THR A 725 24.58 4.20 11.54
CA THR A 725 24.89 2.92 10.94
C THR A 725 25.58 3.12 9.60
N HIS A 726 26.63 2.36 9.36
CA HIS A 726 27.27 2.26 8.06
C HIS A 726 26.82 1.04 7.26
N ASN A 727 25.84 0.29 7.80
CA ASN A 727 25.35 -0.96 7.26
C ASN A 727 23.84 -0.89 6.98
N ARG A 728 23.47 -0.04 6.01
CA ARG A 728 22.07 0.15 5.63
C ARG A 728 21.46 -1.15 5.11
N ASN A 729 20.30 -1.53 5.62
CA ASN A 729 19.51 -2.69 5.21
C ASN A 729 20.27 -4.03 5.25
N THR A 730 21.20 -4.21 6.18
CA THR A 730 21.95 -5.46 6.34
C THR A 730 21.26 -6.46 7.25
N TYR A 731 20.45 -5.99 8.19
CA TYR A 731 19.70 -6.88 9.08
C TYR A 731 18.56 -7.55 8.32
N VAL A 732 18.42 -8.86 8.51
CA VAL A 732 17.30 -9.63 7.95
C VAL A 732 16.31 -9.92 9.07
N LEU A 733 15.09 -9.40 8.97
CA LEU A 733 14.04 -9.73 9.92
C LEU A 733 13.69 -11.23 9.85
N PRO A 734 13.09 -11.79 10.91
CA PRO A 734 12.59 -13.17 10.86
C PRO A 734 11.65 -13.38 9.66
N ALA A 735 11.66 -14.59 9.11
CA ALA A 735 10.75 -14.94 8.02
C ALA A 735 9.30 -14.96 8.51
N ILE A 736 8.41 -14.50 7.66
CA ILE A 736 6.97 -14.46 7.88
C ILE A 736 6.36 -15.69 7.19
N HIS A 737 5.55 -16.46 7.89
CA HIS A 737 4.72 -17.48 7.27
C HIS A 737 3.47 -17.76 8.09
N HIS A 738 2.40 -18.07 7.41
CA HIS A 738 1.12 -18.39 8.01
C HIS A 738 0.32 -19.34 7.11
N LEU A 739 -0.57 -20.11 7.73
CA LEU A 739 -1.61 -20.88 7.05
C LEU A 739 -2.95 -20.24 7.36
N ASP A 740 -3.73 -19.99 6.31
CA ASP A 740 -5.09 -19.47 6.39
C ASP A 740 -6.06 -20.53 5.88
N LEU A 741 -7.18 -20.67 6.57
CA LEU A 741 -8.24 -21.58 6.20
C LEU A 741 -9.56 -20.83 6.08
N THR A 742 -10.35 -21.16 5.07
CA THR A 742 -11.72 -20.65 4.89
C THR A 742 -12.66 -21.78 4.54
N ALA A 743 -13.79 -21.87 5.23
CA ALA A 743 -14.92 -22.74 4.90
C ALA A 743 -16.12 -21.85 4.56
N SER A 744 -16.59 -21.94 3.31
CA SER A 744 -17.73 -21.15 2.83
C SER A 744 -18.88 -22.08 2.48
N PHE A 745 -19.98 -21.95 3.21
CA PHE A 745 -21.25 -22.62 2.94
C PHE A 745 -22.16 -21.71 2.14
N SER A 746 -22.59 -22.14 0.97
CA SER A 746 -23.54 -21.40 0.17
C SER A 746 -24.83 -22.17 -0.07
N HIS A 747 -25.93 -21.42 -0.13
CA HIS A 747 -27.27 -21.92 -0.42
C HIS A 747 -27.89 -21.12 -1.54
N SER A 748 -28.31 -21.83 -2.59
CA SER A 748 -29.02 -21.23 -3.73
C SER A 748 -30.52 -21.19 -3.46
N TRP A 749 -31.09 -19.98 -3.43
CA TRP A 749 -32.51 -19.71 -3.29
C TRP A 749 -33.16 -19.50 -4.65
N LYS A 750 -34.47 -19.42 -4.69
CA LYS A 750 -35.20 -19.12 -5.94
C LYS A 750 -34.78 -17.78 -6.58
N TYR A 751 -34.41 -16.79 -5.76
CA TYR A 751 -34.09 -15.42 -6.23
C TYR A 751 -32.72 -14.95 -5.78
N GLY A 752 -31.79 -15.84 -5.51
CA GLY A 752 -30.47 -15.45 -5.10
C GLY A 752 -29.67 -16.55 -4.45
N GLU A 753 -28.51 -16.18 -3.92
CA GLU A 753 -27.59 -17.05 -3.21
C GLU A 753 -27.13 -16.41 -1.92
N SER A 754 -27.15 -17.17 -0.83
CA SER A 754 -26.56 -16.75 0.45
C SER A 754 -25.35 -17.61 0.74
N ALA A 755 -24.28 -16.99 1.23
CA ALA A 755 -23.08 -17.68 1.68
C ALA A 755 -22.68 -17.21 3.08
N LEU A 756 -22.29 -18.17 3.92
CA LEU A 756 -21.69 -17.95 5.22
C LEU A 756 -20.27 -18.50 5.19
N ALA A 757 -19.27 -17.65 5.41
CA ALA A 757 -17.88 -18.06 5.40
C ALA A 757 -17.25 -17.87 6.78
N LEU A 758 -16.62 -18.92 7.27
CA LEU A 758 -15.75 -18.91 8.43
C LEU A 758 -14.30 -18.93 7.94
N SER A 759 -13.53 -17.90 8.27
CA SER A 759 -12.12 -17.78 7.90
C SER A 759 -11.26 -17.69 9.13
N ILE A 760 -10.10 -18.32 9.09
CA ILE A 760 -9.09 -18.28 10.15
C ILE A 760 -7.78 -17.85 9.50
N TYR A 761 -7.29 -16.68 9.88
CA TYR A 761 -5.97 -16.22 9.53
C TYR A 761 -4.95 -16.74 10.53
N ASN A 762 -3.78 -17.17 10.04
CA ASN A 762 -2.66 -17.64 10.86
C ASN A 762 -3.07 -18.77 11.85
N VAL A 763 -3.55 -19.89 11.30
CA VAL A 763 -4.14 -21.01 12.04
C VAL A 763 -3.24 -21.55 13.16
N TYR A 764 -1.93 -21.53 12.98
CA TYR A 764 -0.97 -22.03 13.96
C TYR A 764 -0.37 -20.94 14.88
N ASP A 765 -0.99 -19.76 14.92
CA ASP A 765 -0.71 -18.66 15.85
C ASP A 765 0.78 -18.24 15.92
N ARG A 766 1.45 -18.22 14.76
CA ARG A 766 2.83 -17.78 14.70
C ARG A 766 2.93 -16.28 14.92
N LEU A 767 3.81 -15.86 15.79
CA LEU A 767 4.17 -14.46 15.97
C LEU A 767 5.10 -14.00 14.84
N ASN A 768 4.54 -13.49 13.80
CA ASN A 768 5.26 -12.95 12.64
C ASN A 768 5.73 -11.52 12.93
N VAL A 769 7.04 -11.30 12.87
CA VAL A 769 7.65 -10.01 13.16
C VAL A 769 7.53 -9.11 11.93
N SER A 770 6.69 -8.08 12.01
CA SER A 770 6.49 -7.09 10.94
C SER A 770 7.51 -5.95 10.99
N ASN A 771 7.94 -5.56 12.19
CA ASN A 771 8.94 -4.53 12.43
C ASN A 771 9.75 -4.84 13.68
N VAL A 772 10.97 -4.25 13.76
CA VAL A 772 11.83 -4.32 14.94
C VAL A 772 12.25 -2.92 15.36
N TYR A 773 12.38 -2.72 16.64
CA TYR A 773 12.88 -1.48 17.24
C TYR A 773 13.77 -1.80 18.44
N VAL A 774 14.68 -0.90 18.72
CA VAL A 774 15.53 -0.99 19.91
C VAL A 774 14.73 -0.46 21.09
N GLY A 775 14.57 -1.29 22.10
CA GLY A 775 13.97 -0.92 23.38
C GLY A 775 14.94 -1.23 24.50
N PHE A 776 14.58 -0.88 25.72
CA PHE A 776 15.37 -1.19 26.91
C PHE A 776 14.64 -2.20 27.78
N LYS A 777 15.40 -3.12 28.35
CA LYS A 777 14.98 -3.96 29.45
C LYS A 777 16.01 -3.76 30.55
N ASP A 778 15.56 -3.19 31.67
CA ASP A 778 16.45 -2.68 32.70
C ASP A 778 17.46 -1.67 32.08
N THR A 779 18.73 -1.88 32.23
CA THR A 779 19.80 -1.02 31.66
C THR A 779 20.35 -1.50 30.32
N HIS A 780 19.78 -2.59 29.75
CA HIS A 780 20.30 -3.21 28.53
C HIS A 780 19.43 -2.91 27.32
N ALA A 781 20.04 -2.49 26.22
CA ALA A 781 19.35 -2.36 24.94
C ALA A 781 18.94 -3.75 24.41
N VAL A 782 17.68 -3.91 24.08
CA VAL A 782 17.11 -5.14 23.55
C VAL A 782 16.36 -4.86 22.25
N LEU A 783 16.43 -5.80 21.30
CA LEU A 783 15.65 -5.72 20.09
C LEU A 783 14.26 -6.27 20.36
N LYS A 784 13.23 -5.42 20.20
CA LYS A 784 11.83 -5.79 20.35
C LYS A 784 11.18 -5.93 18.97
N GLY A 785 10.33 -6.95 18.82
CA GLY A 785 9.58 -7.20 17.58
C GLY A 785 8.11 -6.84 17.74
N MET A 786 7.54 -6.20 16.71
CA MET A 786 6.10 -5.96 16.59
C MET A 786 5.47 -7.10 15.80
N CYS A 787 4.50 -7.80 16.37
CA CYS A 787 3.78 -8.92 15.76
C CYS A 787 2.27 -8.60 15.76
N PRO A 788 1.75 -7.95 14.71
CA PRO A 788 0.40 -7.40 14.75
C PRO A 788 -0.70 -8.45 14.55
N PHE A 789 -0.38 -9.62 13.97
CA PHE A 789 -1.40 -10.55 13.47
C PHE A 789 -1.24 -11.97 14.05
N PRO A 790 -1.80 -12.22 15.26
CA PRO A 790 -1.87 -13.58 15.84
C PRO A 790 -2.96 -14.41 15.12
N PHE A 791 -3.36 -15.52 15.72
CA PHE A 791 -4.54 -16.29 15.30
C PHE A 791 -5.79 -15.39 15.28
N MET A 792 -6.44 -15.25 14.11
CA MET A 792 -7.62 -14.39 13.95
C MET A 792 -8.74 -15.11 13.21
N PRO A 793 -9.77 -15.56 13.92
CA PRO A 793 -10.99 -16.05 13.29
C PRO A 793 -11.87 -14.88 12.84
N SER A 794 -12.59 -15.08 11.74
CA SER A 794 -13.55 -14.11 11.23
C SER A 794 -14.75 -14.81 10.59
N LEU A 795 -15.89 -14.15 10.64
CA LEU A 795 -17.14 -14.62 10.06
C LEU A 795 -17.64 -13.58 9.06
N SER A 796 -18.08 -14.02 7.90
CA SER A 796 -18.72 -13.14 6.93
C SER A 796 -19.98 -13.79 6.34
N PHE A 797 -20.98 -12.94 6.08
CA PHE A 797 -22.20 -13.32 5.40
C PHE A 797 -22.34 -12.53 4.11
N THR A 798 -22.71 -13.21 3.04
CA THR A 798 -22.94 -12.59 1.74
C THR A 798 -24.28 -13.06 1.19
N HIS A 799 -25.06 -12.13 0.64
CA HIS A 799 -26.30 -12.44 -0.09
C HIS A 799 -26.26 -11.76 -1.45
N LYS A 800 -26.42 -12.56 -2.50
CA LYS A 800 -26.54 -12.13 -3.89
C LYS A 800 -27.98 -12.31 -4.35
N PHE A 801 -28.58 -11.35 -5.02
CA PHE A 801 -29.95 -11.38 -5.53
C PHE A 801 -30.09 -10.84 -6.95
#